data_36c9112a1127f1fdb6cd92d6b8306e5a
#
_entry.id   36c9112a1127f1fdb6cd92d6b8306e5a
#
_cell.length_a   1.000
_cell.length_b   1.000
_cell.length_c   1.000
_cell.angle_alpha   90.00
_cell.angle_beta   90.00
_cell.angle_gamma   90.00
#
_symmetry.space_group_name_H-M   'P 1'
#
loop_
_entity.id
_entity.type
_entity.pdbx_description
1 polymer ?
#
loop_
_entity_poly.entity_id
_entity_poly.type
_entity_poly.pdbx_seq_one_letter_code
_entity_poly.pdbx_strand_id
1 'polypeptide(L)'
;MSKLARLCATTSVFAVLFAAGANAQSIGSGLQPEYVIVTGERAKTADPAAADVQISAAKAQEQINTVNTEDMLKYAPSLIVRKRHYGDTQDPVATRTSGLGASARNLIFVDGIMINSPIGNNNSAASPHFGVAEPQDVTRIDVLYGPFSARYAGNSIGATINITTRMPDHFELYGDATGAIQNFSQYSTEQTNGTWQLSAGIGDRYGAFSWRLSANHLDSYAQPLAYITLTRPAATSTAGTVLSGAFNDLNRTGAAIVEVGAGNIEHQVQDTDTLKLAYDFTNGWQLAYTASLFHQDDDASTQSYLRNPSGAVVYTGNSNINGYNYNIAASSFSNSIYNTQQSQLAQGLSLTSEKGGDFAWEIIASDFAYLNDKQRVPTAALPGAFTAGAGTVNRMNGTGWYTLDANGVWKGWADHELSFGLHRDAETFAQTRNNLADWIAGGLGTVANSAKGRTATNAVWAQDIWTLLPGLKASAGLRYEDWRAYGGNNFSASPPLNVNQPRISASTLSPKASLAWQVSDAWRITGSWGVAYRMPTVTELYQSVTTGTFLSVPNPNLKPERASSYELATEHRTDSGFFRLSLFEEDITSALLSQSAPLVPGSSTLFSYVQNVDRTQVRGVEFVIDQYDVLFPGLELMGSFTAADGRIRQDNAFAAAVGKFIPGVPKLKANALATYRLDDWAFTLGARYSDRTFGTIDNSDPVSQTYQGFAGYLVADARVRYKINENWNVSLGVDNLNNYKYFLFHPFPQRTVVMEVHYAQ
;
A
#
# COMPACT_ATOMS: atom_id res chain seq x y z
N MET A 1 0.33 36.46 -6.26
CA MET A 1 -1.14 36.66 -6.25
C MET A 1 -1.95 35.37 -6.45
N SER A 2 -1.33 34.22 -6.74
CA SER A 2 -2.04 32.94 -6.94
C SER A 2 -2.24 32.08 -5.67
N LYS A 3 -1.50 32.29 -4.60
CA LYS A 3 -1.63 31.53 -3.34
C LYS A 3 -2.79 32.00 -2.44
N LEU A 4 -3.17 33.28 -2.51
CA LEU A 4 -4.28 33.81 -1.70
C LEU A 4 -5.68 33.48 -2.25
N ALA A 5 -5.80 33.24 -3.55
CA ALA A 5 -7.07 32.90 -4.18
C ALA A 5 -7.49 31.44 -3.98
N ARG A 6 -6.54 30.53 -3.66
CA ARG A 6 -6.82 29.12 -3.37
C ARG A 6 -7.26 28.88 -1.92
N LEU A 7 -6.80 29.71 -0.98
CA LEU A 7 -7.20 29.63 0.43
C LEU A 7 -8.67 30.02 0.64
N CYS A 8 -9.24 30.86 -0.25
CA CYS A 8 -10.63 31.30 -0.13
C CYS A 8 -11.67 30.32 -0.69
N ALA A 9 -11.27 29.34 -1.49
CA ALA A 9 -12.20 28.35 -2.05
C ALA A 9 -12.43 27.16 -1.11
N THR A 10 -11.42 26.77 -0.33
CA THR A 10 -11.53 25.68 0.65
C THR A 10 -12.11 26.14 2.00
N THR A 11 -11.93 27.40 2.37
CA THR A 11 -12.47 27.95 3.63
C THR A 11 -13.97 28.23 3.60
N SER A 12 -14.61 28.31 2.43
CA SER A 12 -16.05 28.60 2.34
C SER A 12 -16.96 27.40 2.65
N VAL A 13 -16.48 26.18 2.57
CA VAL A 13 -17.25 24.96 2.92
C VAL A 13 -17.25 24.73 4.44
N PHE A 14 -16.19 25.09 5.13
CA PHE A 14 -16.08 24.91 6.58
C PHE A 14 -16.84 25.93 7.44
N ALA A 15 -17.13 27.12 6.92
CA ALA A 15 -17.83 28.19 7.67
C ALA A 15 -19.33 27.95 7.84
N VAL A 16 -19.94 27.03 7.06
CA VAL A 16 -21.39 26.75 7.12
C VAL A 16 -21.73 25.67 8.16
N LEU A 17 -20.77 24.82 8.55
CA LEU A 17 -21.01 23.66 9.42
C LEU A 17 -21.05 23.98 10.93
N PHE A 18 -20.54 25.12 11.38
CA PHE A 18 -20.53 25.47 12.82
C PHE A 18 -21.72 26.29 13.31
N ALA A 19 -22.65 26.68 12.46
CA ALA A 19 -23.79 27.55 12.83
C ALA A 19 -25.12 26.82 13.11
N ALA A 20 -25.18 25.49 12.95
CA ALA A 20 -26.44 24.72 13.08
C ALA A 20 -26.64 23.97 14.43
N GLY A 21 -25.86 24.26 15.42
CA GLY A 21 -25.89 23.54 16.70
C GLY A 21 -26.65 24.26 17.83
N ALA A 22 -27.95 24.46 17.73
CA ALA A 22 -28.77 24.80 18.90
C ALA A 22 -30.24 24.48 18.65
N ASN A 23 -30.65 23.25 18.93
CA ASN A 23 -31.95 22.84 19.45
C ASN A 23 -32.19 21.33 19.16
N ALA A 24 -31.71 20.45 20.04
CA ALA A 24 -32.19 19.10 20.10
C ALA A 24 -32.78 18.85 21.47
N GLN A 25 -34.09 18.61 21.52
CA GLN A 25 -34.78 18.15 22.69
C GLN A 25 -34.35 16.69 23.02
N SER A 26 -34.00 16.47 24.30
CA SER A 26 -33.71 15.17 24.87
C SER A 26 -34.91 14.23 24.79
N ILE A 27 -34.76 13.09 24.15
CA ILE A 27 -35.57 11.90 24.42
C ILE A 27 -34.62 10.87 25.05
N GLY A 28 -34.90 10.59 26.34
CA GLY A 28 -34.10 9.66 27.13
C GLY A 28 -34.41 8.21 26.81
N SER A 29 -33.45 7.40 27.07
CA SER A 29 -33.44 6.19 27.91
C SER A 29 -32.52 5.11 27.35
N GLY A 30 -31.48 4.81 28.12
CA GLY A 30 -31.15 3.44 28.48
C GLY A 30 -30.67 2.53 27.31
N LEU A 31 -29.58 2.86 26.66
CA LEU A 31 -28.80 1.84 25.98
C LEU A 31 -27.58 1.52 26.85
N GLN A 32 -27.57 0.31 27.39
CA GLN A 32 -26.37 -0.33 27.92
C GLN A 32 -25.28 -0.19 26.83
N PRO A 33 -24.00 -0.02 27.16
CA PRO A 33 -22.95 -0.13 26.16
C PRO A 33 -23.10 -1.51 25.51
N GLU A 34 -23.56 -1.54 24.26
CA GLU A 34 -23.46 -2.73 23.44
C GLU A 34 -21.96 -2.99 23.32
N TYR A 35 -21.48 -3.88 24.17
CA TYR A 35 -20.26 -4.60 23.87
C TYR A 35 -20.55 -5.30 22.55
N VAL A 36 -20.12 -4.68 21.46
CA VAL A 36 -20.03 -5.38 20.18
C VAL A 36 -18.94 -6.43 20.39
N ILE A 37 -19.33 -7.52 21.05
CA ILE A 37 -18.66 -8.79 20.85
C ILE A 37 -18.71 -8.94 19.34
N VAL A 38 -17.56 -8.82 18.67
CA VAL A 38 -17.43 -9.11 17.25
C VAL A 38 -17.54 -10.64 17.09
N THR A 39 -18.67 -11.20 17.50
CA THR A 39 -19.32 -12.29 16.79
C THR A 39 -19.96 -11.61 15.57
N GLY A 40 -19.13 -10.90 14.78
CA GLY A 40 -19.60 -10.31 13.55
C GLY A 40 -20.16 -11.45 12.74
N GLU A 41 -21.44 -11.37 12.36
CA GLU A 41 -21.96 -12.21 11.32
C GLU A 41 -20.93 -12.12 10.19
N ARG A 42 -20.15 -13.18 10.00
CA ARG A 42 -19.28 -13.32 8.82
C ARG A 42 -20.11 -12.86 7.64
N ALA A 43 -19.58 -11.97 6.83
CA ALA A 43 -20.23 -11.61 5.58
C ALA A 43 -20.76 -12.89 4.97
N LYS A 44 -22.08 -12.97 4.71
CA LYS A 44 -22.80 -14.20 4.34
C LYS A 44 -22.31 -14.88 3.05
N THR A 45 -21.19 -14.43 2.50
CA THR A 45 -20.45 -15.01 1.38
C THR A 45 -19.08 -15.51 1.82
N ALA A 46 -18.90 -15.89 3.08
CA ALA A 46 -17.62 -16.43 3.55
C ALA A 46 -17.32 -17.74 2.81
N ASP A 47 -16.44 -17.65 1.84
CA ASP A 47 -15.82 -18.80 1.22
C ASP A 47 -15.17 -19.63 2.35
N PRO A 48 -15.57 -20.89 2.58
CA PRO A 48 -15.02 -21.70 3.65
C PRO A 48 -13.52 -21.97 3.48
N ALA A 49 -12.98 -21.63 2.30
CA ALA A 49 -11.62 -21.91 1.88
C ALA A 49 -10.57 -20.90 2.39
N ALA A 50 -10.95 -19.69 2.74
CA ALA A 50 -9.99 -18.64 3.00
C ALA A 50 -9.69 -18.47 4.50
N ALA A 51 -8.41 -18.32 4.85
CA ALA A 51 -8.02 -17.69 6.10
C ALA A 51 -8.34 -16.21 5.98
N ASP A 52 -9.44 -15.79 6.58
CA ASP A 52 -9.88 -14.40 6.58
C ASP A 52 -9.55 -13.70 7.91
N VAL A 53 -9.25 -12.42 7.82
CA VAL A 53 -9.14 -11.51 8.95
C VAL A 53 -10.05 -10.34 8.71
N GLN A 54 -10.93 -10.08 9.66
CA GLN A 54 -11.82 -8.93 9.64
C GLN A 54 -11.33 -7.89 10.65
N ILE A 55 -11.17 -6.65 10.21
CA ILE A 55 -10.77 -5.52 11.03
C ILE A 55 -11.97 -4.57 11.10
N SER A 56 -12.55 -4.41 12.26
CA SER A 56 -13.54 -3.37 12.53
C SER A 56 -12.83 -2.01 12.57
N ALA A 57 -13.34 -1.03 11.84
CA ALA A 57 -12.78 0.32 11.86
C ALA A 57 -12.85 0.96 13.24
N ALA A 58 -13.96 0.77 13.97
CA ALA A 58 -14.11 1.27 15.34
C ALA A 58 -13.03 0.71 16.28
N LYS A 59 -12.72 -0.60 16.17
CA LYS A 59 -11.64 -1.24 16.92
C LYS A 59 -10.26 -0.70 16.52
N ALA A 60 -10.01 -0.55 15.23
CA ALA A 60 -8.75 0.01 14.73
C ALA A 60 -8.54 1.46 15.19
N GLN A 61 -9.57 2.30 15.11
CA GLN A 61 -9.52 3.70 15.57
C GLN A 61 -9.37 3.82 17.09
N GLU A 62 -9.85 2.85 17.88
CA GLU A 62 -9.63 2.80 19.33
C GLU A 62 -8.17 2.44 19.65
N GLN A 63 -7.60 1.47 18.95
CA GLN A 63 -6.37 0.80 19.34
C GLN A 63 -5.11 1.30 18.61
N ILE A 64 -5.26 1.88 17.42
CA ILE A 64 -4.16 2.22 16.51
C ILE A 64 -4.13 3.73 16.27
N ASN A 65 -2.94 4.33 16.20
CA ASN A 65 -2.77 5.71 15.72
C ASN A 65 -3.01 5.71 14.21
N THR A 66 -4.21 6.18 13.80
CA THR A 66 -4.64 6.20 12.40
C THR A 66 -4.65 7.64 11.88
N VAL A 67 -3.81 7.94 10.90
CA VAL A 67 -3.84 9.19 10.13
C VAL A 67 -4.38 8.90 8.73
N ASN A 68 -3.94 7.79 8.14
CA ASN A 68 -4.39 7.34 6.82
C ASN A 68 -5.02 5.94 6.93
N THR A 69 -5.78 5.54 5.93
CA THR A 69 -6.56 4.28 5.93
C THR A 69 -5.69 3.03 6.04
N GLU A 70 -4.52 3.02 5.41
CA GLU A 70 -3.58 1.91 5.50
C GLU A 70 -3.00 1.69 6.92
N ASP A 71 -3.06 2.69 7.80
CA ASP A 71 -2.65 2.51 9.21
C ASP A 71 -3.47 1.45 9.93
N MET A 72 -4.74 1.27 9.56
CA MET A 72 -5.62 0.23 10.12
C MET A 72 -5.09 -1.20 9.85
N LEU A 73 -4.24 -1.38 8.85
CA LEU A 73 -3.61 -2.66 8.51
C LEU A 73 -2.31 -2.92 9.28
N LYS A 74 -1.82 -1.95 10.06
CA LYS A 74 -0.50 -1.97 10.72
C LYS A 74 -0.26 -3.21 11.58
N TYR A 75 -1.31 -3.73 12.22
CA TYR A 75 -1.27 -4.91 13.09
C TYR A 75 -1.97 -6.15 12.50
N ALA A 76 -2.41 -6.08 11.24
CA ALA A 76 -3.01 -7.23 10.57
C ALA A 76 -2.02 -8.41 10.50
N PRO A 77 -2.47 -9.65 10.75
CA PRO A 77 -1.63 -10.84 10.61
C PRO A 77 -0.96 -10.89 9.23
N SER A 78 0.28 -11.26 9.17
CA SER A 78 1.04 -11.51 7.93
C SER A 78 1.08 -10.37 6.89
N LEU A 79 0.59 -9.16 7.19
CA LEU A 79 0.70 -8.01 6.31
C LEU A 79 1.83 -7.08 6.75
N ILE A 80 2.54 -6.49 5.79
CA ILE A 80 3.46 -5.36 6.00
C ILE A 80 3.03 -4.27 5.03
N VAL A 81 2.59 -3.14 5.56
CA VAL A 81 2.40 -1.91 4.79
C VAL A 81 3.64 -1.06 4.97
N ARG A 82 4.32 -0.74 3.87
CA ARG A 82 5.53 0.09 3.92
C ARG A 82 5.19 1.56 3.79
N LYS A 83 4.73 2.17 4.85
CA LYS A 83 4.45 3.60 4.96
C LYS A 83 5.69 4.35 5.45
N ARG A 84 6.22 5.27 4.65
CA ARG A 84 7.46 6.00 4.93
C ARG A 84 7.25 7.24 5.82
N HIS A 85 6.06 7.86 5.76
CA HIS A 85 5.62 9.00 6.56
C HIS A 85 4.10 9.13 6.47
N TYR A 86 3.49 10.05 7.22
CA TYR A 86 2.07 10.37 7.06
C TYR A 86 1.83 11.10 5.74
N GLY A 87 0.78 10.70 5.00
CA GLY A 87 0.50 11.17 3.65
C GLY A 87 1.35 10.51 2.56
N ASP A 88 2.12 9.45 2.87
CA ASP A 88 2.81 8.69 1.83
C ASP A 88 1.82 8.11 0.82
N THR A 89 2.11 8.22 -0.46
CA THR A 89 1.32 7.64 -1.56
C THR A 89 2.02 6.43 -2.19
N GLN A 90 3.10 5.96 -1.57
CA GLN A 90 3.88 4.82 -2.03
C GLN A 90 3.94 3.72 -0.97
N ASP A 91 2.77 3.18 -0.60
CA ASP A 91 2.54 2.23 0.48
C ASP A 91 2.28 0.80 -0.02
N PRO A 92 3.29 0.12 -0.62
CA PRO A 92 3.10 -1.25 -1.07
C PRO A 92 2.79 -2.17 0.09
N VAL A 93 1.93 -3.16 -0.18
CA VAL A 93 1.53 -4.18 0.78
C VAL A 93 2.26 -5.48 0.46
N ALA A 94 2.99 -6.02 1.43
CA ALA A 94 3.58 -7.36 1.41
C ALA A 94 2.76 -8.33 2.27
N THR A 95 2.80 -9.61 1.91
CA THR A 95 2.14 -10.69 2.63
C THR A 95 3.16 -11.70 3.17
N ARG A 96 2.70 -12.79 3.78
CA ARG A 96 3.57 -13.88 4.26
C ARG A 96 4.34 -14.60 3.15
N THR A 97 3.89 -14.51 1.90
CA THR A 97 4.50 -15.20 0.76
C THR A 97 5.08 -14.24 -0.29
N SER A 98 4.76 -12.95 -0.21
CA SER A 98 5.23 -11.95 -1.16
C SER A 98 5.88 -10.76 -0.45
N GLY A 99 7.05 -10.34 -0.93
CA GLY A 99 7.76 -9.17 -0.41
C GLY A 99 7.21 -7.85 -0.94
N LEU A 100 7.74 -6.74 -0.42
CA LEU A 100 7.36 -5.36 -0.80
C LEU A 100 7.55 -5.04 -2.29
N GLY A 101 8.40 -5.78 -3.00
CA GLY A 101 8.60 -5.63 -4.45
C GLY A 101 7.60 -6.43 -5.30
N ALA A 102 6.56 -7.02 -4.72
CA ALA A 102 5.57 -7.86 -5.39
C ALA A 102 4.13 -7.35 -5.18
N SER A 103 3.93 -6.03 -5.24
CA SER A 103 2.64 -5.36 -5.01
C SER A 103 1.53 -5.87 -5.93
N ALA A 104 1.85 -6.26 -7.16
CA ALA A 104 0.89 -6.82 -8.12
C ALA A 104 0.37 -8.22 -7.77
N ARG A 105 0.76 -8.80 -6.63
CA ARG A 105 0.20 -10.06 -6.12
C ARG A 105 -0.96 -9.87 -5.15
N ASN A 106 -1.35 -8.62 -4.90
CA ASN A 106 -2.44 -8.28 -4.01
C ASN A 106 -3.53 -7.52 -4.78
N LEU A 107 -4.78 -7.76 -4.43
CA LEU A 107 -5.93 -6.98 -4.87
C LEU A 107 -6.46 -6.16 -3.71
N ILE A 108 -6.73 -4.88 -3.92
CA ILE A 108 -7.25 -3.98 -2.89
C ILE A 108 -8.42 -3.19 -3.47
N PHE A 109 -9.55 -3.24 -2.78
CA PHE A 109 -10.79 -2.59 -3.20
C PHE A 109 -11.34 -1.69 -2.10
N VAL A 110 -11.95 -0.58 -2.50
CA VAL A 110 -12.81 0.27 -1.68
C VAL A 110 -14.20 0.25 -2.29
N ASP A 111 -15.19 -0.32 -1.60
CA ASP A 111 -16.57 -0.49 -2.10
C ASP A 111 -16.66 -1.13 -3.51
N GLY A 112 -15.74 -2.06 -3.81
CA GLY A 112 -15.63 -2.70 -5.12
C GLY A 112 -14.82 -1.91 -6.17
N ILE A 113 -14.36 -0.71 -5.88
CA ILE A 113 -13.44 0.06 -6.72
C ILE A 113 -12.02 -0.46 -6.50
N MET A 114 -11.34 -0.93 -7.52
CA MET A 114 -9.97 -1.38 -7.44
C MET A 114 -9.02 -0.19 -7.24
N ILE A 115 -8.31 -0.16 -6.12
CA ILE A 115 -7.37 0.91 -5.75
C ILE A 115 -5.89 0.48 -5.77
N ASN A 116 -5.57 -0.82 -5.79
CA ASN A 116 -4.22 -1.24 -6.13
C ASN A 116 -3.96 -0.92 -7.59
N SER A 117 -2.79 -0.36 -7.88
CA SER A 117 -2.44 0.04 -9.24
C SER A 117 -2.03 -1.19 -10.08
N PRO A 118 -2.93 -1.74 -10.93
CA PRO A 118 -2.64 -2.96 -11.70
C PRO A 118 -1.70 -2.70 -12.89
N ILE A 119 -1.33 -1.44 -13.12
CA ILE A 119 -0.44 -1.05 -14.21
C ILE A 119 1.00 -1.50 -13.99
N GLY A 120 1.40 -1.81 -12.75
CA GLY A 120 2.80 -2.11 -12.44
C GLY A 120 3.01 -3.04 -11.26
N ASN A 121 4.29 -3.26 -10.97
CA ASN A 121 4.76 -4.06 -9.83
C ASN A 121 5.97 -3.39 -9.19
N ASN A 122 5.90 -2.09 -8.98
CA ASN A 122 6.93 -1.28 -8.33
C ASN A 122 6.30 -0.34 -7.30
N ASN A 123 7.14 0.27 -6.49
CA ASN A 123 6.69 1.06 -5.34
C ASN A 123 6.36 2.53 -5.67
N SER A 124 6.59 2.97 -6.91
CA SER A 124 6.35 4.35 -7.31
C SER A 124 5.13 4.52 -8.21
N ALA A 125 4.94 3.64 -9.19
CA ALA A 125 3.84 3.74 -10.14
C ALA A 125 2.72 2.71 -9.87
N ALA A 126 2.92 1.81 -8.92
CA ALA A 126 2.05 0.65 -8.68
C ALA A 126 1.68 0.44 -7.21
N SER A 127 1.90 1.44 -6.37
CA SER A 127 1.39 1.43 -4.99
C SER A 127 -0.13 1.53 -4.97
N PRO A 128 -0.79 0.95 -3.98
CA PRO A 128 -2.22 1.18 -3.75
C PRO A 128 -2.53 2.65 -3.48
N HIS A 129 -3.68 3.11 -3.93
CA HIS A 129 -4.15 4.49 -3.74
C HIS A 129 -5.09 4.58 -2.53
N PHE A 130 -4.57 4.37 -1.33
CA PHE A 130 -5.37 4.42 -0.10
C PHE A 130 -6.01 5.78 0.17
N GLY A 131 -5.42 6.87 -0.35
CA GLY A 131 -5.94 8.23 -0.20
C GLY A 131 -7.33 8.49 -0.82
N VAL A 132 -7.95 7.51 -1.48
CA VAL A 132 -9.34 7.62 -1.97
C VAL A 132 -10.38 7.22 -0.92
N ALA A 133 -9.97 6.79 0.27
CA ALA A 133 -10.86 6.48 1.39
C ALA A 133 -10.22 6.95 2.70
N GLU A 134 -10.98 7.68 3.49
CA GLU A 134 -10.53 8.20 4.78
C GLU A 134 -10.84 7.21 5.91
N PRO A 135 -10.00 7.13 6.96
CA PRO A 135 -10.23 6.23 8.09
C PRO A 135 -11.62 6.37 8.71
N GLN A 136 -12.14 7.60 8.80
CA GLN A 136 -13.43 7.91 9.41
C GLN A 136 -14.63 7.41 8.58
N ASP A 137 -14.42 7.19 7.28
CA ASP A 137 -15.45 6.63 6.40
C ASP A 137 -15.45 5.11 6.40
N VAL A 138 -14.35 4.46 6.79
CA VAL A 138 -14.23 3.01 6.83
C VAL A 138 -15.11 2.43 7.93
N THR A 139 -15.82 1.36 7.62
CA THR A 139 -16.56 0.55 8.61
C THR A 139 -15.86 -0.76 8.91
N ARG A 140 -15.26 -1.37 7.88
CA ARG A 140 -14.66 -2.69 7.96
C ARG A 140 -13.61 -2.90 6.89
N ILE A 141 -12.59 -3.67 7.21
CA ILE A 141 -11.60 -4.19 6.26
C ILE A 141 -11.58 -5.72 6.38
N ASP A 142 -11.82 -6.41 5.26
CA ASP A 142 -11.73 -7.85 5.15
C ASP A 142 -10.46 -8.23 4.39
N VAL A 143 -9.61 -9.08 4.95
CA VAL A 143 -8.38 -9.56 4.35
C VAL A 143 -8.49 -11.06 4.12
N LEU A 144 -8.42 -11.47 2.86
CA LEU A 144 -8.45 -12.87 2.42
C LEU A 144 -7.06 -13.27 1.94
N TYR A 145 -6.44 -14.25 2.59
CA TYR A 145 -5.09 -14.70 2.25
C TYR A 145 -5.12 -15.86 1.25
N GLY A 146 -4.23 -15.77 0.26
CA GLY A 146 -4.05 -16.79 -0.75
C GLY A 146 -5.13 -16.86 -1.83
N PRO A 147 -4.87 -17.62 -2.90
CA PRO A 147 -5.71 -17.64 -4.10
C PRO A 147 -6.82 -18.72 -4.01
N PHE A 148 -7.58 -18.79 -2.92
CA PHE A 148 -8.51 -19.89 -2.65
C PHE A 148 -9.94 -19.64 -3.14
N SER A 149 -10.31 -18.43 -3.54
CA SER A 149 -11.60 -18.09 -4.11
C SER A 149 -11.53 -17.94 -5.63
N ALA A 150 -12.49 -18.51 -6.37
CA ALA A 150 -12.59 -18.39 -7.83
C ALA A 150 -13.11 -17.00 -8.26
N ARG A 151 -13.74 -16.26 -7.36
CA ARG A 151 -14.29 -14.91 -7.60
C ARG A 151 -13.20 -13.91 -8.00
N TYR A 152 -12.04 -13.97 -7.34
CA TYR A 152 -11.01 -12.97 -7.52
C TYR A 152 -10.03 -13.31 -8.65
N ALA A 153 -9.52 -12.26 -9.32
CA ALA A 153 -8.56 -12.39 -10.41
C ALA A 153 -7.23 -13.03 -9.96
N GLY A 154 -6.44 -13.51 -10.91
CA GLY A 154 -5.18 -14.20 -10.65
C GLY A 154 -4.18 -13.43 -9.80
N ASN A 155 -4.21 -12.10 -9.85
CA ASN A 155 -3.37 -11.23 -9.01
C ASN A 155 -3.67 -11.32 -7.49
N SER A 156 -4.63 -12.12 -7.06
CA SER A 156 -4.95 -12.41 -5.64
C SER A 156 -4.06 -13.48 -5.01
N ILE A 157 -2.87 -13.74 -5.53
CA ILE A 157 -1.94 -14.76 -5.00
C ILE A 157 -1.60 -14.50 -3.53
N GLY A 158 -1.26 -13.26 -3.18
CA GLY A 158 -0.87 -12.88 -1.82
C GLY A 158 -2.07 -12.65 -0.91
N ALA A 159 -2.87 -11.66 -1.23
CA ALA A 159 -4.10 -11.33 -0.50
C ALA A 159 -5.09 -10.55 -1.37
N THR A 160 -6.36 -10.61 -0.96
CA THR A 160 -7.40 -9.67 -1.38
C THR A 160 -7.86 -8.88 -0.17
N ILE A 161 -7.82 -7.55 -0.25
CA ILE A 161 -8.21 -6.62 0.82
C ILE A 161 -9.44 -5.85 0.35
N ASN A 162 -10.56 -6.00 1.05
CA ASN A 162 -11.80 -5.31 0.76
C ASN A 162 -12.09 -4.30 1.87
N ILE A 163 -12.04 -3.02 1.54
CA ILE A 163 -12.37 -1.90 2.43
C ILE A 163 -13.83 -1.52 2.15
N THR A 164 -14.65 -1.58 3.18
CA THR A 164 -16.06 -1.17 3.12
C THR A 164 -16.19 0.17 3.82
N THR A 165 -16.78 1.15 3.14
CA THR A 165 -17.03 2.47 3.71
C THR A 165 -18.51 2.66 4.04
N ARG A 166 -18.77 3.63 4.91
CA ARG A 166 -20.09 3.91 5.47
C ARG A 166 -21.09 4.40 4.40
N MET A 167 -22.33 3.95 4.50
CA MET A 167 -23.49 4.54 3.84
C MET A 167 -24.56 4.81 4.91
N PRO A 168 -25.01 6.05 5.09
CA PRO A 168 -25.93 6.41 6.16
C PRO A 168 -27.32 5.76 6.01
N ASP A 169 -27.91 5.38 7.14
CA ASP A 169 -29.31 4.96 7.26
C ASP A 169 -30.17 5.99 8.01
N HIS A 170 -29.55 7.01 8.59
CA HIS A 170 -30.14 8.19 9.25
C HIS A 170 -29.19 9.37 9.09
N PHE A 171 -29.55 10.52 9.62
CA PHE A 171 -28.64 11.69 9.61
C PHE A 171 -27.39 11.40 10.44
N GLU A 172 -26.24 11.60 9.82
CA GLU A 172 -24.91 11.45 10.43
C GLU A 172 -24.06 12.67 10.13
N LEU A 173 -23.28 13.09 11.11
CA LEU A 173 -22.27 14.15 10.98
C LEU A 173 -21.02 13.73 11.76
N TYR A 174 -19.84 13.85 11.16
CA TYR A 174 -18.59 13.73 11.89
C TYR A 174 -17.62 14.85 11.54
N GLY A 175 -16.71 15.11 12.48
CA GLY A 175 -15.54 15.95 12.29
C GLY A 175 -14.35 15.36 13.04
N ASP A 176 -13.20 15.38 12.42
CA ASP A 176 -11.96 14.87 13.00
C ASP A 176 -10.83 15.86 12.79
N ALA A 177 -10.01 16.06 13.82
CA ALA A 177 -8.80 16.87 13.76
C ALA A 177 -7.65 16.06 14.35
N THR A 178 -6.68 15.73 13.50
CA THR A 178 -5.49 14.96 13.86
C THR A 178 -4.23 15.80 13.69
N GLY A 179 -3.33 15.75 14.66
CA GLY A 179 -2.01 16.35 14.61
C GLY A 179 -0.93 15.35 14.97
N ALA A 180 0.21 15.40 14.28
CA ALA A 180 1.36 14.56 14.59
C ALA A 180 2.67 15.38 14.58
N ILE A 181 3.59 15.04 15.48
CA ILE A 181 4.92 15.69 15.58
C ILE A 181 5.97 14.60 15.70
N GLN A 182 6.93 14.62 14.77
CA GLN A 182 8.08 13.73 14.73
C GLN A 182 9.38 14.53 14.95
N ASN A 183 10.18 14.12 15.89
CA ASN A 183 11.58 14.58 15.99
C ASN A 183 12.49 13.57 15.30
N PHE A 184 13.14 14.00 14.22
CA PHE A 184 14.04 13.19 13.43
C PHE A 184 15.49 13.62 13.60
N SER A 185 16.40 12.67 13.84
CA SER A 185 17.84 12.92 13.94
C SER A 185 18.62 11.75 13.36
N GLN A 186 19.31 12.00 12.24
CA GLN A 186 20.25 11.04 11.63
C GLN A 186 21.29 11.75 10.78
N TYR A 187 22.58 11.35 10.91
CA TYR A 187 23.72 12.07 10.37
C TYR A 187 23.71 13.55 10.81
N SER A 188 23.78 14.52 9.87
CA SER A 188 23.65 15.96 10.17
C SER A 188 22.24 16.50 9.97
N THR A 189 21.25 15.66 9.73
CA THR A 189 19.86 16.10 9.66
C THR A 189 19.23 16.02 11.04
N GLU A 190 18.82 17.18 11.54
CA GLU A 190 18.01 17.33 12.76
C GLU A 190 16.83 18.21 12.41
N GLN A 191 15.62 17.65 12.49
CA GLN A 191 14.40 18.38 12.12
C GLN A 191 13.19 17.89 12.92
N THR A 192 12.24 18.80 13.09
CA THR A 192 10.90 18.48 13.61
C THR A 192 9.91 18.54 12.48
N ASN A 193 9.27 17.42 12.19
CA ASN A 193 8.27 17.27 11.14
C ASN A 193 6.87 17.32 11.76
N GLY A 194 6.05 18.21 11.25
CA GLY A 194 4.64 18.33 11.66
C GLY A 194 3.71 17.75 10.58
N THR A 195 2.63 17.15 11.03
CA THR A 195 1.49 16.75 10.18
C THR A 195 0.23 17.21 10.86
N TRP A 196 -0.72 17.73 10.10
CA TRP A 196 -2.07 17.97 10.57
C TRP A 196 -3.07 17.55 9.50
N GLN A 197 -4.23 17.10 9.97
CA GLN A 197 -5.30 16.63 9.12
C GLN A 197 -6.64 17.08 9.68
N LEU A 198 -7.53 17.48 8.79
CA LEU A 198 -8.92 17.78 9.12
C LEU A 198 -9.81 16.96 8.20
N SER A 199 -10.71 16.19 8.77
CA SER A 199 -11.71 15.42 8.04
C SER A 199 -13.10 15.79 8.52
N ALA A 200 -14.06 15.81 7.61
CA ALA A 200 -15.45 16.00 7.94
C ALA A 200 -16.35 15.22 6.99
N GLY A 201 -17.47 14.76 7.49
CA GLY A 201 -18.46 14.09 6.65
C GLY A 201 -19.86 14.30 7.16
N ILE A 202 -20.80 14.37 6.22
CA ILE A 202 -22.22 14.49 6.47
C ILE A 202 -22.98 13.56 5.56
N GLY A 203 -24.04 12.98 6.06
CA GLY A 203 -24.91 12.13 5.25
C GLY A 203 -26.26 11.93 5.88
N ASP A 204 -27.20 11.45 5.10
CA ASP A 204 -28.57 11.20 5.54
C ASP A 204 -29.23 10.16 4.65
N ARG A 205 -30.34 9.63 5.15
CA ARG A 205 -31.26 8.81 4.41
C ARG A 205 -32.66 9.43 4.39
N TYR A 206 -33.15 9.65 3.20
CA TYR A 206 -34.52 10.11 2.98
C TYR A 206 -35.34 9.07 2.20
N GLY A 207 -36.14 8.29 2.92
CA GLY A 207 -36.88 7.18 2.35
C GLY A 207 -35.97 6.11 1.73
N ALA A 208 -36.05 5.93 0.42
CA ALA A 208 -35.22 4.98 -0.33
C ALA A 208 -33.85 5.53 -0.75
N PHE A 209 -33.61 6.83 -0.58
CA PHE A 209 -32.40 7.48 -1.02
C PHE A 209 -31.48 7.80 0.14
N SER A 210 -30.23 7.34 0.04
CA SER A 210 -29.14 7.66 0.97
C SER A 210 -28.04 8.42 0.23
N TRP A 211 -27.42 9.36 0.93
CA TRP A 211 -26.30 10.13 0.39
C TRP A 211 -25.28 10.43 1.48
N ARG A 212 -24.02 10.58 1.09
CA ARG A 212 -22.93 10.99 1.96
C ARG A 212 -21.94 11.85 1.18
N LEU A 213 -21.45 12.89 1.83
CA LEU A 213 -20.32 13.71 1.41
C LEU A 213 -19.27 13.66 2.50
N SER A 214 -18.01 13.46 2.14
CA SER A 214 -16.88 13.61 3.04
C SER A 214 -15.74 14.37 2.36
N ALA A 215 -14.98 15.10 3.15
CA ALA A 215 -13.81 15.84 2.72
C ALA A 215 -12.69 15.68 3.74
N ASN A 216 -11.47 15.57 3.24
CA ASN A 216 -10.26 15.49 4.04
C ASN A 216 -9.20 16.45 3.48
N HIS A 217 -8.48 17.10 4.38
CA HIS A 217 -7.30 17.91 4.08
C HIS A 217 -6.15 17.48 4.98
N LEU A 218 -4.99 17.19 4.38
CA LEU A 218 -3.77 16.80 5.08
C LEU A 218 -2.62 17.69 4.62
N ASP A 219 -1.84 18.21 5.58
CA ASP A 219 -0.57 18.91 5.36
C ASP A 219 0.51 18.22 6.18
N SER A 220 1.54 17.68 5.52
CA SER A 220 2.53 16.81 6.14
C SER A 220 3.94 17.10 5.68
N TYR A 221 4.85 17.25 6.64
CA TYR A 221 6.30 17.31 6.45
C TYR A 221 6.94 15.96 6.78
N ALA A 222 7.73 15.43 5.85
CA ALA A 222 8.42 14.15 6.01
C ALA A 222 9.88 14.31 6.46
N GLN A 223 10.43 13.28 7.11
CA GLN A 223 11.86 13.11 7.25
C GLN A 223 12.49 12.85 5.87
N PRO A 224 13.84 13.00 5.71
CA PRO A 224 14.50 12.62 4.47
C PRO A 224 14.17 11.18 4.07
N LEU A 225 13.78 10.95 2.82
CA LEU A 225 13.56 9.63 2.28
C LEU A 225 14.78 9.07 1.54
N ALA A 226 15.78 9.92 1.29
CA ALA A 226 17.01 9.53 0.60
C ALA A 226 18.24 10.17 1.26
N TYR A 227 19.36 9.49 1.12
CA TYR A 227 20.68 10.08 1.40
C TYR A 227 21.49 10.18 0.12
N ILE A 228 22.30 11.24 0.01
CA ILE A 228 23.23 11.43 -1.09
C ILE A 228 24.55 10.78 -0.69
N THR A 229 24.89 9.71 -1.42
CA THR A 229 26.07 8.89 -1.12
C THR A 229 27.11 8.97 -2.23
N LEU A 230 28.37 8.90 -1.85
CA LEU A 230 29.49 8.79 -2.81
C LEU A 230 30.31 7.54 -2.47
N THR A 231 30.63 6.73 -3.48
CA THR A 231 31.50 5.56 -3.29
C THR A 231 32.93 6.03 -2.99
N ARG A 232 33.52 5.50 -1.92
CA ARG A 232 34.89 5.84 -1.55
C ARG A 232 35.87 5.33 -2.60
N PRO A 233 36.76 6.19 -3.16
CA PRO A 233 37.83 5.78 -4.04
C PRO A 233 38.79 4.80 -3.38
N ALA A 234 39.42 3.91 -4.18
CA ALA A 234 40.35 2.93 -3.66
C ALA A 234 41.67 3.56 -3.15
N ALA A 235 42.11 4.69 -3.72
CA ALA A 235 43.34 5.37 -3.35
C ALA A 235 43.06 6.71 -2.68
N THR A 236 43.89 7.09 -1.72
CA THR A 236 43.93 8.40 -1.13
C THR A 236 44.45 9.45 -2.13
N SER A 237 44.05 10.69 -1.93
CA SER A 237 44.41 11.80 -2.80
C SER A 237 44.41 13.12 -2.02
N THR A 238 45.28 14.04 -2.36
CA THR A 238 45.27 15.41 -1.87
C THR A 238 44.57 16.39 -2.82
N ALA A 239 44.12 15.91 -3.97
CA ALA A 239 43.45 16.74 -4.97
C ALA A 239 42.01 17.09 -4.56
N GLY A 240 41.55 18.25 -5.03
CA GLY A 240 40.19 18.75 -4.79
C GLY A 240 40.12 19.72 -3.59
N THR A 241 39.02 20.46 -3.52
CA THR A 241 38.73 21.35 -2.40
C THR A 241 38.45 20.53 -1.15
N VAL A 242 39.14 20.81 -0.04
CA VAL A 242 38.93 20.11 1.24
C VAL A 242 37.53 20.46 1.76
N LEU A 243 36.72 19.43 2.03
CA LEU A 243 35.39 19.57 2.58
C LEU A 243 35.24 18.82 3.91
N SER A 244 34.40 19.35 4.79
CA SER A 244 33.99 18.73 6.05
C SER A 244 32.50 18.40 6.01
N GLY A 245 32.01 17.65 6.98
CA GLY A 245 30.57 17.35 7.20
C GLY A 245 30.06 16.03 6.64
N ALA A 246 30.91 15.28 5.94
CA ALA A 246 30.54 13.95 5.45
C ALA A 246 30.69 12.87 6.55
N PHE A 247 29.87 11.82 6.47
CA PHE A 247 29.88 10.64 7.35
C PHE A 247 30.37 9.42 6.59
N ASN A 248 31.30 8.67 7.16
CA ASN A 248 31.71 7.38 6.61
C ASN A 248 30.63 6.33 6.93
N ASP A 249 30.29 5.54 5.92
CA ASP A 249 29.34 4.45 6.04
C ASP A 249 29.69 3.29 5.08
N LEU A 250 28.89 2.24 5.10
CA LEU A 250 28.89 1.16 4.14
C LEU A 250 27.55 1.17 3.38
N ASN A 251 27.59 0.91 2.08
CA ASN A 251 26.37 0.66 1.35
C ASN A 251 25.83 -0.75 1.65
N ARG A 252 24.64 -1.09 1.19
CA ARG A 252 24.01 -2.39 1.43
C ARG A 252 24.84 -3.61 1.00
N THR A 253 25.75 -3.45 0.02
CA THR A 253 26.65 -4.52 -0.44
C THR A 253 27.99 -4.59 0.33
N GLY A 254 28.19 -3.70 1.32
CA GLY A 254 29.40 -3.65 2.16
C GLY A 254 30.52 -2.79 1.57
N ALA A 255 30.31 -2.10 0.45
CA ALA A 255 31.30 -1.17 -0.08
C ALA A 255 31.33 0.13 0.75
N ALA A 256 32.53 0.66 0.98
CA ALA A 256 32.69 1.90 1.73
C ALA A 256 32.17 3.10 0.92
N ILE A 257 31.36 3.92 1.58
CA ILE A 257 30.76 5.15 1.05
C ILE A 257 30.96 6.31 2.02
N VAL A 258 30.62 7.51 1.57
CA VAL A 258 30.40 8.67 2.43
C VAL A 258 29.02 9.24 2.18
N GLU A 259 28.29 9.50 3.26
CA GLU A 259 27.01 10.21 3.27
C GLU A 259 27.31 11.70 3.27
N VAL A 260 26.89 12.41 2.22
CA VAL A 260 27.22 13.82 2.01
C VAL A 260 26.04 14.77 2.08
N GLY A 261 24.84 14.21 2.21
CA GLY A 261 23.61 14.98 2.32
C GLY A 261 22.37 14.13 2.45
N ALA A 262 21.25 14.79 2.69
CA ALA A 262 19.90 14.24 2.70
C ALA A 262 19.09 14.77 1.53
N GLY A 263 18.13 13.98 1.04
CA GLY A 263 17.28 14.35 -0.09
C GLY A 263 15.88 13.77 0.03
N ASN A 264 15.01 14.13 -0.92
CA ASN A 264 13.60 13.76 -0.89
C ASN A 264 12.99 14.11 0.48
N ILE A 265 13.22 15.35 0.94
CA ILE A 265 12.60 15.91 2.14
C ILE A 265 11.29 16.53 1.65
N GLU A 266 10.20 15.81 1.81
CA GLU A 266 8.91 16.12 1.21
C GLU A 266 8.05 17.00 2.11
N HIS A 267 7.31 17.91 1.49
CA HIS A 267 6.17 18.62 2.05
C HIS A 267 4.97 18.35 1.16
N GLN A 268 3.99 17.67 1.69
CA GLN A 268 2.82 17.21 0.96
C GLN A 268 1.56 17.89 1.48
N VAL A 269 0.74 18.36 0.54
CA VAL A 269 -0.63 18.82 0.79
C VAL A 269 -1.56 17.94 -0.01
N GLN A 270 -2.53 17.32 0.65
CA GLN A 270 -3.48 16.39 0.04
C GLN A 270 -4.90 16.80 0.38
N ASP A 271 -5.78 16.71 -0.61
CA ASP A 271 -7.22 16.88 -0.47
C ASP A 271 -7.92 15.64 -1.03
N THR A 272 -8.92 15.13 -0.30
CA THR A 272 -9.79 14.06 -0.76
C THR A 272 -11.23 14.44 -0.56
N ASP A 273 -12.03 14.41 -1.63
CA ASP A 273 -13.46 14.67 -1.61
C ASP A 273 -14.19 13.41 -2.07
N THR A 274 -15.12 12.90 -1.27
CA THR A 274 -15.89 11.69 -1.61
C THR A 274 -17.38 11.95 -1.60
N LEU A 275 -18.06 11.52 -2.67
CA LEU A 275 -19.51 11.49 -2.79
C LEU A 275 -19.99 10.05 -2.88
N LYS A 276 -20.97 9.68 -2.05
CA LYS A 276 -21.67 8.40 -2.13
C LYS A 276 -23.17 8.63 -2.25
N LEU A 277 -23.82 7.89 -3.14
CA LEU A 277 -25.26 7.90 -3.36
C LEU A 277 -25.77 6.47 -3.38
N ALA A 278 -26.91 6.19 -2.78
CA ALA A 278 -27.59 4.91 -2.91
C ALA A 278 -29.10 5.08 -3.01
N TYR A 279 -29.72 4.19 -3.76
CA TYR A 279 -31.17 4.12 -3.89
C TYR A 279 -31.65 2.67 -3.77
N ASP A 280 -32.54 2.43 -2.79
CA ASP A 280 -33.16 1.14 -2.55
C ASP A 280 -34.50 1.05 -3.29
N PHE A 281 -34.56 0.19 -4.28
CA PHE A 281 -35.80 -0.04 -5.04
C PHE A 281 -36.79 -0.92 -4.25
N THR A 282 -38.09 -0.76 -4.51
CA THR A 282 -39.15 -1.50 -3.84
C THR A 282 -39.11 -3.02 -4.07
N ASN A 283 -38.38 -3.48 -5.09
CA ASN A 283 -38.15 -4.90 -5.40
C ASN A 283 -36.93 -5.49 -4.69
N GLY A 284 -36.34 -4.78 -3.72
CA GLY A 284 -35.18 -5.20 -2.96
C GLY A 284 -33.82 -5.00 -3.67
N TRP A 285 -33.80 -4.32 -4.82
CA TRP A 285 -32.55 -3.96 -5.48
C TRP A 285 -31.98 -2.67 -4.87
N GLN A 286 -30.67 -2.53 -4.94
CA GLN A 286 -29.97 -1.29 -4.57
C GLN A 286 -29.05 -0.86 -5.69
N LEU A 287 -29.15 0.42 -6.09
CA LEU A 287 -28.18 1.09 -6.95
C LEU A 287 -27.31 1.97 -6.05
N ALA A 288 -26.00 1.81 -6.12
CA ALA A 288 -25.07 2.69 -5.38
C ALA A 288 -23.99 3.25 -6.31
N TYR A 289 -23.62 4.49 -6.06
CA TYR A 289 -22.54 5.20 -6.76
C TYR A 289 -21.59 5.81 -5.75
N THR A 290 -20.30 5.62 -5.97
CA THR A 290 -19.22 6.24 -5.19
C THR A 290 -18.26 6.94 -6.14
N ALA A 291 -17.87 8.16 -5.81
CA ALA A 291 -16.83 8.90 -6.50
C ALA A 291 -15.91 9.56 -5.47
N SER A 292 -14.61 9.37 -5.61
CA SER A 292 -13.58 9.99 -4.77
C SER A 292 -12.58 10.72 -5.65
N LEU A 293 -12.39 12.01 -5.39
CA LEU A 293 -11.42 12.86 -6.05
C LEU A 293 -10.27 13.11 -5.08
N PHE A 294 -9.09 12.63 -5.44
CA PHE A 294 -7.85 12.85 -4.71
C PHE A 294 -7.01 13.91 -5.43
N HIS A 295 -6.49 14.86 -4.68
CA HIS A 295 -5.55 15.87 -5.14
C HIS A 295 -4.33 15.92 -4.24
N GLN A 296 -3.12 16.05 -4.83
CA GLN A 296 -1.87 16.19 -4.11
C GLN A 296 -0.97 17.22 -4.77
N ASP A 297 -0.30 18.04 -3.94
CA ASP A 297 0.86 18.87 -4.29
C ASP A 297 2.00 18.50 -3.33
N ASP A 298 3.15 18.07 -3.87
CA ASP A 298 4.29 17.56 -3.11
C ASP A 298 5.56 18.26 -3.58
N ASP A 299 6.20 19.01 -2.68
CA ASP A 299 7.46 19.69 -2.88
C ASP A 299 8.58 18.97 -2.11
N ALA A 300 9.54 18.41 -2.84
CA ALA A 300 10.72 17.78 -2.26
C ALA A 300 11.96 18.69 -2.31
N SER A 301 12.71 18.67 -1.24
CA SER A 301 13.95 19.42 -1.08
C SER A 301 15.14 18.53 -0.74
N THR A 302 16.35 19.13 -0.67
CA THR A 302 17.60 18.45 -0.35
C THR A 302 18.49 19.31 0.55
N GLN A 303 19.30 18.65 1.37
CA GLN A 303 20.25 19.26 2.28
C GLN A 303 21.66 18.71 2.03
N SER A 304 22.66 19.58 1.76
CA SER A 304 24.06 19.18 1.77
C SER A 304 24.67 19.33 3.16
N TYR A 305 25.38 18.30 3.60
CA TYR A 305 26.18 18.35 4.84
C TYR A 305 27.54 19.01 4.62
N LEU A 306 27.99 19.06 3.35
CA LEU A 306 29.33 19.48 2.98
C LEU A 306 29.56 20.99 3.20
N ARG A 307 30.69 21.31 3.80
CA ARG A 307 31.17 22.70 4.03
C ARG A 307 32.59 22.84 3.54
N ASN A 308 32.85 23.91 2.81
CA ASN A 308 34.23 24.31 2.47
C ASN A 308 34.94 25.00 3.68
N PRO A 309 36.22 25.31 3.60
CA PRO A 309 36.95 25.95 4.70
C PRO A 309 36.39 27.32 5.15
N SER A 310 35.64 28.02 4.32
CA SER A 310 34.93 29.24 4.70
C SER A 310 33.55 29.00 5.34
N GLY A 311 33.13 27.73 5.50
CA GLY A 311 31.83 27.37 6.05
C GLY A 311 30.68 27.38 5.01
N ALA A 312 30.94 27.71 3.76
CA ALA A 312 29.90 27.72 2.71
C ALA A 312 29.47 26.29 2.30
N VAL A 313 28.17 26.14 2.02
CA VAL A 313 27.58 24.87 1.58
C VAL A 313 28.08 24.51 0.18
N VAL A 314 28.41 23.23 -0.04
CA VAL A 314 28.88 22.71 -1.31
C VAL A 314 27.94 21.62 -1.83
N TYR A 315 27.55 21.68 -3.11
CA TYR A 315 26.68 20.72 -3.76
C TYR A 315 27.34 19.97 -4.92
N THR A 316 28.42 20.50 -5.49
CA THR A 316 29.06 19.96 -6.69
C THR A 316 30.57 20.23 -6.71
N GLY A 317 31.27 19.53 -7.59
CA GLY A 317 32.67 19.82 -7.90
C GLY A 317 33.66 18.79 -7.41
N ASN A 318 34.93 19.05 -7.74
CA ASN A 318 36.05 18.19 -7.35
C ASN A 318 36.46 18.47 -5.90
N SER A 319 36.27 17.49 -5.04
CA SER A 319 36.31 17.67 -3.59
C SER A 319 37.20 16.64 -2.91
N ASN A 320 37.93 17.04 -1.89
CA ASN A 320 38.67 16.16 -1.00
C ASN A 320 37.86 15.96 0.30
N ILE A 321 37.44 14.73 0.54
CA ILE A 321 36.74 14.38 1.78
C ILE A 321 37.53 13.27 2.48
N ASN A 322 37.98 13.53 3.69
CA ASN A 322 38.73 12.57 4.51
C ASN A 322 39.97 11.98 3.80
N GLY A 323 40.66 12.77 2.97
CA GLY A 323 41.86 12.33 2.24
C GLY A 323 41.58 11.54 0.96
N TYR A 324 40.34 11.53 0.44
CA TYR A 324 39.94 10.92 -0.82
C TYR A 324 39.35 11.97 -1.77
N ASN A 325 39.64 11.83 -3.05
CA ASN A 325 39.12 12.75 -4.06
C ASN A 325 37.81 12.25 -4.67
N TYR A 326 36.77 13.08 -4.60
CA TYR A 326 35.45 12.80 -5.13
C TYR A 326 35.06 13.84 -6.17
N ASN A 327 34.46 13.39 -7.26
CA ASN A 327 33.78 14.29 -8.19
C ASN A 327 32.27 14.27 -7.87
N ILE A 328 31.78 15.31 -7.21
CA ILE A 328 30.35 15.44 -6.88
C ILE A 328 29.63 15.95 -8.12
N ALA A 329 28.87 15.08 -8.76
CA ALA A 329 28.12 15.41 -9.97
C ALA A 329 27.03 16.46 -9.69
N ALA A 330 26.70 17.29 -10.67
CA ALA A 330 25.61 18.26 -10.56
C ALA A 330 24.27 17.60 -10.20
N SER A 331 24.01 16.40 -10.72
CA SER A 331 22.81 15.63 -10.47
C SER A 331 22.75 14.96 -9.09
N SER A 332 23.86 14.89 -8.34
CA SER A 332 23.91 14.16 -7.06
C SER A 332 22.86 14.68 -6.06
N PHE A 333 22.69 15.98 -5.98
CA PHE A 333 21.69 16.61 -5.12
C PHE A 333 20.42 17.01 -5.87
N SER A 334 20.51 17.47 -7.12
CA SER A 334 19.35 17.98 -7.85
C SER A 334 18.33 16.89 -8.19
N ASN A 335 18.73 15.63 -8.27
CA ASN A 335 17.80 14.49 -8.45
C ASN A 335 16.87 14.26 -7.24
N SER A 336 17.18 14.83 -6.11
CA SER A 336 16.39 14.75 -4.87
C SER A 336 15.48 15.96 -4.64
N ILE A 337 15.35 16.81 -5.65
CA ILE A 337 14.43 17.96 -5.66
C ILE A 337 13.40 17.72 -6.75
N TYR A 338 12.14 17.88 -6.41
CA TYR A 338 11.05 17.78 -7.37
C TYR A 338 9.78 18.50 -6.87
N ASN A 339 8.87 18.76 -7.77
CA ASN A 339 7.48 19.08 -7.47
C ASN A 339 6.59 18.07 -8.18
N THR A 340 5.74 17.39 -7.42
CA THR A 340 4.75 16.44 -7.92
C THR A 340 3.36 17.01 -7.75
N GLN A 341 2.54 16.98 -8.80
CA GLN A 341 1.13 17.35 -8.75
C GLN A 341 0.30 16.22 -9.32
N GLN A 342 -0.64 15.74 -8.50
CA GLN A 342 -1.54 14.65 -8.87
C GLN A 342 -2.99 15.05 -8.68
N SER A 343 -3.85 14.58 -9.58
CA SER A 343 -5.31 14.60 -9.42
C SER A 343 -5.83 13.29 -9.98
N GLN A 344 -6.52 12.51 -9.16
CA GLN A 344 -6.99 11.17 -9.48
C GLN A 344 -8.47 11.08 -9.15
N LEU A 345 -9.22 10.40 -10.01
CA LEU A 345 -10.64 10.13 -9.81
C LEU A 345 -10.84 8.62 -9.73
N ALA A 346 -11.35 8.16 -8.60
CA ALA A 346 -11.84 6.81 -8.41
C ALA A 346 -13.36 6.82 -8.39
N GLN A 347 -14.02 5.99 -9.19
CA GLN A 347 -15.47 5.94 -9.21
C GLN A 347 -15.99 4.52 -9.42
N GLY A 348 -17.13 4.24 -8.81
CA GLY A 348 -17.79 2.94 -8.89
C GLY A 348 -19.29 3.04 -8.92
N LEU A 349 -19.91 2.20 -9.72
CA LEU A 349 -21.35 2.00 -9.80
C LEU A 349 -21.65 0.55 -9.50
N SER A 350 -22.52 0.30 -8.54
CA SER A 350 -22.97 -1.05 -8.22
C SER A 350 -24.50 -1.16 -8.29
N LEU A 351 -24.97 -2.27 -8.82
CA LEU A 351 -26.37 -2.67 -8.78
C LEU A 351 -26.44 -4.07 -8.16
N THR A 352 -27.14 -4.18 -7.04
CA THR A 352 -27.23 -5.43 -6.27
C THR A 352 -28.68 -5.83 -6.07
N SER A 353 -28.95 -7.13 -6.07
CA SER A 353 -30.26 -7.69 -5.67
C SER A 353 -30.34 -7.88 -4.17
N GLU A 354 -31.57 -8.08 -3.68
CA GLU A 354 -31.81 -8.51 -2.30
C GLU A 354 -31.01 -9.79 -1.97
N LYS A 355 -30.38 -9.81 -0.77
CA LYS A 355 -29.51 -10.92 -0.35
C LYS A 355 -30.26 -12.09 0.30
N GLY A 356 -31.58 -11.99 0.47
CA GLY A 356 -32.41 -12.96 1.22
C GLY A 356 -33.08 -14.04 0.38
N GLY A 357 -33.02 -13.98 -0.96
CA GLY A 357 -33.66 -14.96 -1.86
C GLY A 357 -32.75 -16.13 -2.26
N ASP A 358 -33.31 -17.12 -2.95
CA ASP A 358 -32.54 -18.25 -3.50
C ASP A 358 -31.53 -17.83 -4.55
N PHE A 359 -31.74 -16.69 -5.18
CA PHE A 359 -30.80 -16.09 -6.15
C PHE A 359 -30.50 -14.66 -5.82
N ALA A 360 -29.24 -14.39 -5.52
CA ALA A 360 -28.68 -13.05 -5.34
C ALA A 360 -27.68 -12.74 -6.47
N TRP A 361 -27.63 -11.50 -6.91
CA TRP A 361 -26.69 -11.08 -7.94
C TRP A 361 -26.20 -9.64 -7.68
N GLU A 362 -25.04 -9.33 -8.25
CA GLU A 362 -24.46 -7.99 -8.25
C GLU A 362 -23.76 -7.70 -9.57
N ILE A 363 -23.81 -6.44 -9.99
CA ILE A 363 -23.03 -5.89 -11.09
C ILE A 363 -22.26 -4.70 -10.55
N ILE A 364 -20.95 -4.70 -10.72
CA ILE A 364 -20.06 -3.63 -10.25
C ILE A 364 -19.22 -3.16 -11.44
N ALA A 365 -19.25 -1.87 -11.71
CA ALA A 365 -18.37 -1.22 -12.66
C ALA A 365 -17.53 -0.18 -11.92
N SER A 366 -16.21 -0.19 -12.12
CA SER A 366 -15.32 0.81 -11.52
C SER A 366 -14.35 1.39 -12.52
N ASP A 367 -13.90 2.61 -12.27
CA ASP A 367 -12.92 3.32 -13.06
C ASP A 367 -11.99 4.09 -12.14
N PHE A 368 -10.69 4.07 -12.46
CA PHE A 368 -9.66 4.84 -11.78
C PHE A 368 -8.84 5.59 -12.84
N ALA A 369 -8.86 6.91 -12.80
CA ALA A 369 -8.26 7.76 -13.81
C ALA A 369 -7.25 8.76 -13.24
N TYR A 370 -6.06 8.84 -13.83
CA TYR A 370 -5.07 9.90 -13.60
C TYR A 370 -5.44 11.11 -14.45
N LEU A 371 -6.18 12.05 -13.86
CA LEU A 371 -6.62 13.28 -14.54
C LEU A 371 -5.45 14.23 -14.75
N ASN A 372 -4.58 14.35 -13.74
CA ASN A 372 -3.31 15.04 -13.80
C ASN A 372 -2.30 14.26 -12.96
N ASP A 373 -1.19 13.96 -13.54
CA ASP A 373 -0.05 13.36 -12.85
C ASP A 373 1.21 13.87 -13.52
N LYS A 374 1.96 14.70 -12.80
CA LYS A 374 3.18 15.30 -13.31
C LYS A 374 4.19 15.50 -12.19
N GLN A 375 5.43 15.14 -12.47
CA GLN A 375 6.57 15.39 -11.59
C GLN A 375 7.62 16.18 -12.36
N ARG A 376 7.96 17.37 -11.85
CA ARG A 376 9.01 18.25 -12.36
C ARG A 376 10.28 18.04 -11.56
N VAL A 377 11.41 17.88 -12.26
CA VAL A 377 12.72 17.62 -11.66
C VAL A 377 13.76 18.50 -12.34
N PRO A 378 14.64 19.22 -11.60
CA PRO A 378 15.73 19.98 -12.21
C PRO A 378 16.81 19.06 -12.79
N THR A 379 17.44 19.50 -13.87
CA THR A 379 18.70 18.95 -14.39
C THR A 379 19.85 19.94 -14.17
N ALA A 380 19.53 21.17 -13.79
CA ALA A 380 20.49 22.18 -13.40
C ALA A 380 21.14 21.86 -12.05
N ALA A 381 22.36 22.37 -11.84
CA ALA A 381 23.10 22.17 -10.60
C ALA A 381 22.57 23.08 -9.47
N LEU A 382 22.75 22.62 -8.22
CA LEU A 382 22.56 23.44 -7.05
C LEU A 382 23.77 24.36 -6.78
N PRO A 383 23.51 25.53 -6.17
CA PRO A 383 22.26 26.04 -5.63
C PRO A 383 21.31 26.69 -6.65
N GLY A 384 21.71 26.88 -7.91
CA GLY A 384 20.90 27.55 -8.95
C GLY A 384 19.53 26.90 -9.18
N ALA A 385 19.47 25.56 -9.12
CA ALA A 385 18.24 24.81 -9.29
C ALA A 385 17.16 25.07 -8.22
N PHE A 386 17.47 25.69 -7.09
CA PHE A 386 16.45 26.08 -6.11
C PHE A 386 15.50 27.19 -6.61
N THR A 387 15.97 28.00 -7.57
CA THR A 387 15.20 29.17 -8.03
C THR A 387 14.84 29.14 -9.50
N ALA A 388 15.57 28.41 -10.35
CA ALA A 388 15.37 28.33 -11.79
C ALA A 388 16.28 27.26 -12.41
N GLY A 389 16.19 27.10 -13.73
CA GLY A 389 17.10 26.30 -14.51
C GLY A 389 16.43 25.17 -15.26
N ALA A 390 17.20 24.56 -16.17
CA ALA A 390 16.71 23.47 -16.99
C ALA A 390 16.26 22.27 -16.13
N GLY A 391 15.28 21.54 -16.64
CA GLY A 391 14.78 20.34 -16.00
C GLY A 391 13.98 19.45 -16.94
N THR A 392 13.24 18.55 -16.34
CA THR A 392 12.31 17.67 -17.05
C THR A 392 10.98 17.59 -16.31
N VAL A 393 9.93 17.25 -17.00
CA VAL A 393 8.66 16.85 -16.40
C VAL A 393 8.27 15.48 -16.91
N ASN A 394 8.02 14.56 -15.98
CA ASN A 394 7.38 13.29 -16.24
C ASN A 394 5.87 13.44 -16.07
N ARG A 395 5.08 12.95 -17.01
CA ARG A 395 3.62 13.02 -16.97
C ARG A 395 3.02 11.66 -17.23
N MET A 396 2.03 11.30 -16.42
CA MET A 396 1.28 10.05 -16.54
C MET A 396 -0.23 10.29 -16.78
N ASN A 397 -0.60 11.48 -17.26
CA ASN A 397 -1.97 11.79 -17.62
C ASN A 397 -2.54 10.78 -18.62
N GLY A 398 -3.76 10.28 -18.39
CA GLY A 398 -4.39 9.26 -19.23
C GLY A 398 -3.98 7.82 -18.87
N THR A 399 -3.19 7.64 -17.82
CA THR A 399 -3.03 6.35 -17.13
C THR A 399 -4.28 6.05 -16.32
N GLY A 400 -4.66 4.79 -16.22
CA GLY A 400 -5.82 4.38 -15.44
C GLY A 400 -6.27 2.96 -15.77
N TRP A 401 -7.32 2.51 -15.10
CA TRP A 401 -7.91 1.20 -15.29
C TRP A 401 -9.41 1.21 -15.01
N TYR A 402 -10.10 0.25 -15.58
CA TYR A 402 -11.50 0.00 -15.25
C TYR A 402 -11.73 -1.48 -14.98
N THR A 403 -12.75 -1.78 -14.16
CA THR A 403 -13.23 -3.15 -13.93
C THR A 403 -14.74 -3.24 -14.19
N LEU A 404 -15.18 -4.40 -14.59
CA LEU A 404 -16.59 -4.76 -14.70
C LEU A 404 -16.76 -6.19 -14.20
N ASP A 405 -17.55 -6.34 -13.15
CA ASP A 405 -17.89 -7.62 -12.54
C ASP A 405 -19.40 -7.85 -12.58
N ALA A 406 -19.81 -9.04 -12.94
CA ALA A 406 -21.19 -9.51 -12.82
C ALA A 406 -21.17 -10.86 -12.12
N ASN A 407 -21.73 -10.92 -10.91
CA ASN A 407 -21.67 -12.08 -10.04
C ASN A 407 -23.07 -12.54 -9.64
N GLY A 408 -23.27 -13.84 -9.55
CA GLY A 408 -24.49 -14.46 -9.07
C GLY A 408 -24.20 -15.52 -8.01
N VAL A 409 -25.11 -15.66 -7.05
CA VAL A 409 -25.12 -16.71 -6.04
C VAL A 409 -26.49 -17.37 -6.06
N TRP A 410 -26.54 -18.69 -6.25
CA TRP A 410 -27.77 -19.46 -6.29
C TRP A 410 -27.76 -20.53 -5.18
N LYS A 411 -28.83 -20.52 -4.37
CA LYS A 411 -29.07 -21.41 -3.21
C LYS A 411 -30.30 -22.29 -3.35
N GLY A 412 -30.93 -22.29 -4.52
CA GLY A 412 -32.15 -23.06 -4.79
C GLY A 412 -31.96 -24.58 -4.91
N TRP A 413 -30.72 -25.08 -4.75
CA TRP A 413 -30.39 -26.48 -4.73
C TRP A 413 -29.95 -26.90 -3.33
N ALA A 414 -30.68 -27.82 -2.71
CA ALA A 414 -30.44 -28.26 -1.34
C ALA A 414 -28.95 -28.64 -1.14
N ASP A 415 -28.37 -28.20 -0.05
CA ASP A 415 -26.97 -28.43 0.35
C ASP A 415 -25.92 -27.82 -0.55
N HIS A 416 -26.27 -27.07 -1.60
CA HIS A 416 -25.34 -26.39 -2.50
C HIS A 416 -25.55 -24.88 -2.49
N GLU A 417 -24.43 -24.16 -2.55
CA GLU A 417 -24.39 -22.72 -2.83
C GLU A 417 -23.48 -22.52 -4.07
N LEU A 418 -24.10 -22.32 -5.22
CA LEU A 418 -23.40 -22.10 -6.48
C LEU A 418 -23.19 -20.61 -6.71
N SER A 419 -21.92 -20.20 -6.79
CA SER A 419 -21.49 -18.85 -7.16
C SER A 419 -20.89 -18.87 -8.56
N PHE A 420 -21.15 -17.85 -9.37
CA PHE A 420 -20.57 -17.73 -10.71
C PHE A 420 -20.50 -16.27 -11.13
N GLY A 421 -19.66 -15.98 -12.12
CA GLY A 421 -19.55 -14.61 -12.60
C GLY A 421 -18.71 -14.43 -13.84
N LEU A 422 -18.78 -13.19 -14.33
CA LEU A 422 -17.99 -12.65 -15.41
C LEU A 422 -17.15 -11.50 -14.86
N HIS A 423 -15.93 -11.37 -15.34
CA HIS A 423 -15.03 -10.29 -14.98
C HIS A 423 -14.33 -9.74 -16.22
N ARG A 424 -14.16 -8.44 -16.23
CA ARG A 424 -13.27 -7.75 -17.16
C ARG A 424 -12.53 -6.66 -16.44
N ASP A 425 -11.22 -6.62 -16.63
CA ASP A 425 -10.37 -5.47 -16.35
C ASP A 425 -9.66 -4.98 -17.61
N ALA A 426 -9.25 -3.73 -17.62
CA ALA A 426 -8.35 -3.19 -18.63
C ALA A 426 -7.59 -1.98 -18.10
N GLU A 427 -6.29 -2.00 -18.35
CA GLU A 427 -5.35 -1.00 -17.90
C GLU A 427 -4.74 -0.25 -19.08
N THR A 428 -4.54 1.03 -18.88
CA THR A 428 -3.81 1.89 -19.81
C THR A 428 -2.65 2.55 -19.07
N PHE A 429 -1.47 2.43 -19.61
CA PHE A 429 -0.29 3.14 -19.15
C PHE A 429 0.17 4.13 -20.20
N ALA A 430 0.39 5.39 -19.79
CA ALA A 430 0.89 6.44 -20.66
C ALA A 430 1.87 7.31 -19.87
N GLN A 431 3.14 7.25 -20.21
CA GLN A 431 4.20 8.06 -19.60
C GLN A 431 4.92 8.87 -20.68
N THR A 432 5.10 10.17 -20.42
CA THR A 432 5.87 11.05 -21.31
C THR A 432 6.75 11.96 -20.48
N ARG A 433 8.05 11.97 -20.80
CA ARG A 433 9.01 12.88 -20.21
C ARG A 433 9.38 13.97 -21.22
N ASN A 434 9.16 15.23 -20.82
CA ASN A 434 9.52 16.40 -21.62
C ASN A 434 10.70 17.14 -20.99
N ASN A 435 11.55 17.72 -21.83
CA ASN A 435 12.54 18.69 -21.40
C ASN A 435 11.86 20.01 -21.04
N LEU A 436 12.43 20.74 -20.07
CA LEU A 436 11.98 22.06 -19.64
C LEU A 436 13.17 23.02 -19.71
N ALA A 437 12.94 24.22 -20.22
CA ALA A 437 13.91 25.31 -20.14
C ALA A 437 14.06 25.84 -18.69
N ASP A 438 12.94 25.85 -17.98
CA ASP A 438 12.88 26.13 -16.54
C ASP A 438 11.99 25.08 -15.87
N TRP A 439 12.54 24.35 -14.89
CA TRP A 439 11.84 23.27 -14.23
C TRP A 439 10.71 23.75 -13.30
N ILE A 440 10.79 24.99 -12.78
CA ILE A 440 9.78 25.54 -11.88
C ILE A 440 8.55 26.01 -12.67
N ALA A 441 8.74 26.94 -13.61
CA ALA A 441 7.65 27.63 -14.29
C ALA A 441 7.63 27.42 -15.82
N GLY A 442 8.63 26.73 -16.39
CA GLY A 442 8.74 26.56 -17.84
C GLY A 442 7.64 25.70 -18.45
N GLY A 443 7.21 26.09 -19.66
CA GLY A 443 6.31 25.28 -20.48
C GLY A 443 6.98 24.02 -21.04
N LEU A 444 6.17 23.12 -21.61
CA LEU A 444 6.63 21.85 -22.17
C LEU A 444 7.56 22.10 -23.37
N GLY A 445 8.77 21.56 -23.30
CA GLY A 445 9.70 21.49 -24.41
C GLY A 445 9.58 20.15 -25.17
N THR A 446 10.67 19.74 -25.81
CA THR A 446 10.75 18.51 -26.60
C THR A 446 10.52 17.28 -25.76
N VAL A 447 9.93 16.24 -26.35
CA VAL A 447 9.81 14.93 -25.71
C VAL A 447 11.20 14.29 -25.63
N ALA A 448 11.63 13.97 -24.41
CA ALA A 448 12.89 13.24 -24.17
C ALA A 448 12.70 11.73 -24.34
N ASN A 449 11.66 11.18 -23.70
CA ASN A 449 11.26 9.78 -23.88
C ASN A 449 9.75 9.61 -23.57
N SER A 450 9.21 8.48 -24.02
CA SER A 450 7.87 8.05 -23.63
C SER A 450 7.75 6.53 -23.65
N ALA A 451 6.83 6.03 -22.85
CA ALA A 451 6.43 4.64 -22.81
C ALA A 451 4.90 4.56 -22.67
N LYS A 452 4.27 3.66 -23.41
CA LYS A 452 2.83 3.43 -23.32
C LYS A 452 2.49 1.99 -23.65
N GLY A 453 1.32 1.56 -23.19
CA GLY A 453 0.79 0.24 -23.50
C GLY A 453 -0.53 -0.01 -22.79
N ARG A 454 -1.13 -1.14 -23.09
CA ARG A 454 -2.40 -1.57 -22.52
C ARG A 454 -2.38 -3.05 -22.20
N THR A 455 -3.08 -3.43 -21.13
CA THR A 455 -3.43 -4.81 -20.83
C THR A 455 -4.94 -4.93 -20.69
N ALA A 456 -5.48 -6.12 -20.85
CA ALA A 456 -6.88 -6.40 -20.60
C ALA A 456 -7.08 -7.88 -20.31
N THR A 457 -7.89 -8.19 -19.29
CA THR A 457 -8.30 -9.55 -18.93
C THR A 457 -9.81 -9.70 -19.07
N ASN A 458 -10.26 -10.83 -19.60
CA ASN A 458 -11.65 -11.26 -19.50
C ASN A 458 -11.66 -12.60 -18.78
N ALA A 459 -12.60 -12.79 -17.87
CA ALA A 459 -12.70 -14.04 -17.14
C ALA A 459 -14.14 -14.51 -16.97
N VAL A 460 -14.28 -15.81 -16.83
CA VAL A 460 -15.50 -16.49 -16.37
C VAL A 460 -15.11 -17.42 -15.24
N TRP A 461 -15.92 -17.46 -14.19
CA TRP A 461 -15.68 -18.31 -13.05
C TRP A 461 -16.96 -18.93 -12.51
N ALA A 462 -16.81 -20.08 -11.84
CA ALA A 462 -17.86 -20.72 -11.05
C ALA A 462 -17.24 -21.41 -9.84
N GLN A 463 -17.98 -21.45 -8.75
CA GLN A 463 -17.59 -22.11 -7.50
C GLN A 463 -18.84 -22.67 -6.82
N ASP A 464 -18.78 -23.90 -6.35
CA ASP A 464 -19.82 -24.56 -5.57
C ASP A 464 -19.33 -24.80 -4.15
N ILE A 465 -20.17 -24.51 -3.17
CA ILE A 465 -19.97 -24.86 -1.76
C ILE A 465 -21.02 -25.88 -1.41
N TRP A 466 -20.60 -27.12 -1.21
CA TRP A 466 -21.45 -28.25 -0.90
C TRP A 466 -21.39 -28.63 0.58
N THR A 467 -22.52 -28.62 1.27
CA THR A 467 -22.69 -29.12 2.64
C THR A 467 -22.80 -30.63 2.61
N LEU A 468 -21.66 -31.34 2.77
CA LEU A 468 -21.59 -32.80 2.70
C LEU A 468 -22.30 -33.47 3.88
N LEU A 469 -22.13 -32.91 5.06
CA LEU A 469 -22.72 -33.35 6.32
C LEU A 469 -22.87 -32.12 7.24
N PRO A 470 -23.72 -32.16 8.29
CA PRO A 470 -23.71 -31.11 9.30
C PRO A 470 -22.29 -30.84 9.81
N GLY A 471 -21.85 -29.60 9.66
CA GLY A 471 -20.50 -29.18 10.05
C GLY A 471 -19.39 -29.49 9.04
N LEU A 472 -19.63 -30.21 7.95
CA LEU A 472 -18.63 -30.52 6.93
C LEU A 472 -19.01 -29.91 5.57
N LYS A 473 -18.22 -28.93 5.09
CA LYS A 473 -18.41 -28.26 3.81
C LYS A 473 -17.22 -28.50 2.89
N ALA A 474 -17.48 -28.84 1.63
CA ALA A 474 -16.49 -28.85 0.57
C ALA A 474 -16.73 -27.65 -0.35
N SER A 475 -15.68 -27.11 -0.93
CA SER A 475 -15.78 -26.10 -1.99
C SER A 475 -14.93 -26.53 -3.18
N ALA A 476 -15.44 -26.31 -4.38
CA ALA A 476 -14.71 -26.50 -5.63
C ALA A 476 -15.01 -25.33 -6.57
N GLY A 477 -13.97 -24.72 -7.12
CA GLY A 477 -14.08 -23.57 -7.98
C GLY A 477 -13.14 -23.64 -9.18
N LEU A 478 -13.52 -22.96 -10.24
CA LEU A 478 -12.75 -22.86 -11.46
C LEU A 478 -12.89 -21.47 -12.05
N ARG A 479 -11.74 -20.87 -12.44
CA ARG A 479 -11.71 -19.59 -13.15
C ARG A 479 -10.88 -19.74 -14.42
N TYR A 480 -11.44 -19.29 -15.54
CA TYR A 480 -10.76 -19.16 -16.83
C TYR A 480 -10.52 -17.68 -17.10
N GLU A 481 -9.29 -17.33 -17.53
CA GLU A 481 -8.89 -15.97 -17.87
C GLU A 481 -8.24 -15.94 -19.27
N ASP A 482 -8.64 -14.96 -20.09
CA ASP A 482 -8.03 -14.60 -21.38
C ASP A 482 -7.43 -13.20 -21.26
N TRP A 483 -6.11 -13.12 -21.19
CA TRP A 483 -5.35 -11.88 -21.02
C TRP A 483 -4.64 -11.48 -22.30
N ARG A 484 -4.51 -10.17 -22.51
CA ARG A 484 -3.84 -9.59 -23.68
C ARG A 484 -3.10 -8.34 -23.29
N ALA A 485 -1.86 -8.16 -23.85
CA ALA A 485 -1.13 -6.92 -23.84
C ALA A 485 -0.90 -6.42 -25.27
N TYR A 486 -1.13 -5.13 -25.49
CA TYR A 486 -1.14 -4.55 -26.83
C TYR A 486 -0.87 -3.04 -26.81
N GLY A 487 -0.55 -2.48 -28.00
CA GLY A 487 -0.33 -1.04 -28.17
C GLY A 487 0.92 -0.52 -27.45
N GLY A 488 1.86 -1.42 -27.10
CA GLY A 488 3.12 -1.04 -26.49
C GLY A 488 4.00 -0.22 -27.46
N ASN A 489 4.57 0.88 -26.96
CA ASN A 489 5.55 1.68 -27.71
C ASN A 489 6.54 2.31 -26.74
N ASN A 490 7.82 2.27 -27.11
CA ASN A 490 8.91 2.93 -26.40
C ASN A 490 9.59 3.92 -27.34
N PHE A 491 9.66 5.17 -26.94
CA PHE A 491 10.34 6.25 -27.64
C PHE A 491 11.44 6.85 -26.76
N SER A 492 12.59 7.16 -27.38
CA SER A 492 13.67 7.96 -26.80
C SER A 492 14.27 8.86 -27.87
N ALA A 493 14.49 10.14 -27.54
CA ALA A 493 15.15 11.09 -28.40
C ALA A 493 16.69 10.89 -28.40
N SER A 494 17.25 10.44 -27.24
CA SER A 494 18.67 10.21 -27.09
C SER A 494 18.95 9.07 -26.09
N PRO A 495 19.58 7.95 -26.48
CA PRO A 495 19.81 7.55 -27.86
C PRO A 495 18.49 7.38 -28.63
N PRO A 496 18.49 7.62 -29.96
CA PRO A 496 17.25 7.52 -30.75
C PRO A 496 16.67 6.11 -30.74
N LEU A 497 15.41 6.01 -30.31
CA LEU A 497 14.65 4.77 -30.27
C LEU A 497 13.17 5.07 -30.54
N ASN A 498 12.53 4.26 -31.37
CA ASN A 498 11.07 4.25 -31.52
C ASN A 498 10.63 2.83 -31.90
N VAL A 499 10.22 2.07 -30.88
CA VAL A 499 9.89 0.64 -31.01
C VAL A 499 8.45 0.39 -30.64
N ASN A 500 7.68 -0.18 -31.56
CA ASN A 500 6.39 -0.76 -31.24
C ASN A 500 6.60 -2.18 -30.72
N GLN A 501 6.06 -2.44 -29.52
CA GLN A 501 6.17 -3.73 -28.88
C GLN A 501 5.13 -4.72 -29.47
N PRO A 502 5.43 -6.02 -29.50
CA PRO A 502 4.52 -7.02 -30.00
C PRO A 502 3.26 -7.13 -29.13
N ARG A 503 2.15 -7.56 -29.75
CA ARG A 503 0.99 -8.01 -29.01
C ARG A 503 1.28 -9.40 -28.46
N ILE A 504 0.97 -9.62 -27.18
CA ILE A 504 1.06 -10.91 -26.50
C ILE A 504 -0.26 -11.26 -25.85
N SER A 505 -0.51 -12.54 -25.66
CA SER A 505 -1.71 -13.04 -25.00
C SER A 505 -1.41 -14.34 -24.25
N ALA A 506 -2.20 -14.61 -23.23
CA ALA A 506 -2.17 -15.86 -22.48
C ALA A 506 -3.57 -16.20 -22.01
N SER A 507 -3.89 -17.51 -22.02
CA SER A 507 -5.13 -18.03 -21.44
C SER A 507 -4.76 -18.99 -20.32
N THR A 508 -5.47 -18.89 -19.19
CA THR A 508 -5.15 -19.65 -17.98
C THR A 508 -6.37 -20.24 -17.34
N LEU A 509 -6.18 -21.34 -16.62
CA LEU A 509 -7.23 -22.04 -15.88
C LEU A 509 -6.79 -22.23 -14.43
N SER A 510 -7.58 -21.70 -13.50
CA SER A 510 -7.26 -21.59 -12.07
C SER A 510 -8.25 -22.40 -11.23
N PRO A 511 -7.99 -23.70 -10.98
CA PRO A 511 -8.80 -24.52 -10.09
C PRO A 511 -8.57 -24.16 -8.63
N LYS A 512 -9.63 -24.33 -7.81
CA LYS A 512 -9.66 -24.13 -6.37
C LYS A 512 -10.38 -25.26 -5.70
N ALA A 513 -9.98 -25.66 -4.49
CA ALA A 513 -10.70 -26.65 -3.68
C ALA A 513 -10.44 -26.39 -2.20
N SER A 514 -11.44 -26.65 -1.37
CA SER A 514 -11.30 -26.63 0.07
C SER A 514 -12.22 -27.62 0.77
N LEU A 515 -11.84 -27.98 1.99
CA LEU A 515 -12.66 -28.76 2.90
C LEU A 515 -12.62 -28.11 4.28
N ALA A 516 -13.77 -27.69 4.79
CA ALA A 516 -13.92 -27.09 6.09
C ALA A 516 -14.78 -27.97 6.99
N TRP A 517 -14.22 -28.38 8.12
CA TRP A 517 -14.88 -29.25 9.09
C TRP A 517 -15.00 -28.56 10.43
N GLN A 518 -16.26 -28.32 10.85
CA GLN A 518 -16.60 -27.93 12.21
C GLN A 518 -16.63 -29.17 13.07
N VAL A 519 -15.51 -29.51 13.70
CA VAL A 519 -15.32 -30.72 14.51
C VAL A 519 -16.19 -30.70 15.76
N SER A 520 -16.33 -29.50 16.34
CA SER A 520 -17.21 -29.17 17.47
C SER A 520 -17.54 -27.68 17.42
N ASP A 521 -18.39 -27.19 18.33
CA ASP A 521 -18.71 -25.75 18.41
C ASP A 521 -17.44 -24.89 18.57
N ALA A 522 -16.43 -25.42 19.26
CA ALA A 522 -15.17 -24.71 19.52
C ALA A 522 -14.08 -24.94 18.45
N TRP A 523 -14.11 -26.05 17.69
CA TRP A 523 -13.01 -26.42 16.81
C TRP A 523 -13.42 -26.48 15.35
N ARG A 524 -12.70 -25.76 14.49
CA ARG A 524 -12.78 -25.84 13.05
C ARG A 524 -11.43 -26.17 12.44
N ILE A 525 -11.42 -27.06 11.46
CA ILE A 525 -10.26 -27.42 10.65
C ILE A 525 -10.60 -27.09 9.18
N THR A 526 -9.69 -26.43 8.48
CA THR A 526 -9.88 -26.09 7.05
C THR A 526 -8.62 -26.45 6.28
N GLY A 527 -8.76 -27.26 5.24
CA GLY A 527 -7.73 -27.51 4.24
C GLY A 527 -8.09 -26.81 2.94
N SER A 528 -7.18 -26.05 2.35
CA SER A 528 -7.39 -25.28 1.13
C SER A 528 -6.26 -25.49 0.14
N TRP A 529 -6.62 -25.56 -1.14
CA TRP A 529 -5.70 -25.60 -2.27
C TRP A 529 -6.22 -24.68 -3.37
N GLY A 530 -5.32 -23.96 -4.02
CA GLY A 530 -5.69 -23.10 -5.15
C GLY A 530 -4.52 -22.87 -6.10
N VAL A 531 -4.86 -22.74 -7.39
CA VAL A 531 -3.95 -22.28 -8.42
C VAL A 531 -4.39 -20.89 -8.88
N ALA A 532 -3.43 -19.97 -9.04
CA ALA A 532 -3.67 -18.67 -9.65
C ALA A 532 -2.51 -18.28 -10.57
N TYR A 533 -2.80 -17.38 -11.50
CA TYR A 533 -1.80 -16.84 -12.41
C TYR A 533 -1.76 -15.33 -12.31
N ARG A 534 -0.56 -14.76 -12.08
CA ARG A 534 -0.35 -13.32 -12.22
C ARG A 534 0.16 -13.02 -13.62
N MET A 535 -0.56 -12.20 -14.34
CA MET A 535 -0.14 -11.73 -15.64
C MET A 535 0.93 -10.63 -15.49
N PRO A 536 1.89 -10.50 -16.44
CA PRO A 536 2.79 -9.37 -16.47
C PRO A 536 2.02 -8.06 -16.58
N THR A 537 2.38 -7.08 -15.77
CA THR A 537 1.77 -5.75 -15.82
C THR A 537 2.27 -4.93 -16.99
N VAL A 538 1.54 -3.89 -17.36
CA VAL A 538 1.89 -3.05 -18.52
C VAL A 538 3.24 -2.36 -18.34
N THR A 539 3.62 -1.97 -17.10
CA THR A 539 4.93 -1.34 -16.86
C THR A 539 6.08 -2.35 -16.87
N GLU A 540 5.88 -3.57 -16.37
CA GLU A 540 6.88 -4.65 -16.48
C GLU A 540 7.22 -4.96 -17.93
N LEU A 541 6.22 -4.86 -18.81
CA LEU A 541 6.38 -5.13 -20.24
C LEU A 541 6.99 -3.95 -21.01
N TYR A 542 6.69 -2.70 -20.63
CA TYR A 542 6.93 -1.56 -21.51
C TYR A 542 7.63 -0.35 -20.85
N GLN A 543 7.66 -0.23 -19.51
CA GLN A 543 8.28 0.92 -18.87
C GLN A 543 9.81 0.79 -18.81
N SER A 544 10.53 1.84 -19.22
CA SER A 544 11.96 2.00 -18.96
C SER A 544 12.16 3.10 -17.93
N VAL A 545 12.85 2.81 -16.84
CA VAL A 545 13.12 3.77 -15.76
C VAL A 545 14.60 3.77 -15.43
N THR A 546 15.19 4.96 -15.32
CA THR A 546 16.55 5.14 -14.81
C THR A 546 16.46 5.98 -13.54
N THR A 547 16.95 5.45 -12.44
CA THR A 547 16.99 6.14 -11.15
C THR A 547 18.41 6.07 -10.59
N GLY A 548 19.15 7.18 -10.65
CA GLY A 548 20.56 7.22 -10.25
C GLY A 548 21.40 6.24 -11.05
N THR A 549 21.99 5.26 -10.38
CA THR A 549 22.79 4.16 -11.00
C THR A 549 21.94 2.96 -11.44
N PHE A 550 20.62 3.00 -11.26
CA PHE A 550 19.70 1.92 -11.61
C PHE A 550 19.03 2.22 -12.94
N LEU A 551 19.10 1.26 -13.87
CA LEU A 551 18.31 1.24 -15.09
C LEU A 551 17.30 0.08 -14.99
N SER A 552 16.00 0.38 -15.08
CA SER A 552 14.95 -0.62 -15.27
C SER A 552 14.71 -0.78 -16.77
N VAL A 553 14.92 -1.98 -17.28
CA VAL A 553 14.74 -2.31 -18.69
C VAL A 553 13.44 -3.10 -18.84
N PRO A 554 12.52 -2.70 -19.74
CA PRO A 554 11.30 -3.45 -20.00
C PRO A 554 11.62 -4.79 -20.66
N ASN A 555 10.81 -5.81 -20.33
CA ASN A 555 10.93 -7.13 -20.91
C ASN A 555 9.59 -7.59 -21.54
N PRO A 556 9.42 -7.40 -22.86
CA PRO A 556 8.16 -7.76 -23.53
C PRO A 556 7.95 -9.28 -23.67
N ASN A 557 8.91 -10.11 -23.24
CA ASN A 557 8.85 -11.58 -23.36
C ASN A 557 8.46 -12.27 -22.04
N LEU A 558 8.02 -11.52 -21.04
CA LEU A 558 7.59 -12.09 -19.76
C LEU A 558 6.40 -13.02 -19.93
N LYS A 559 6.45 -14.13 -19.17
CA LYS A 559 5.36 -15.12 -19.10
C LYS A 559 4.56 -14.92 -17.82
N PRO A 560 3.27 -15.31 -17.80
CA PRO A 560 2.51 -15.35 -16.54
C PRO A 560 3.22 -16.21 -15.50
N GLU A 561 3.27 -15.73 -14.26
CA GLU A 561 3.66 -16.57 -13.14
C GLU A 561 2.49 -17.45 -12.71
N ARG A 562 2.76 -18.66 -12.26
CA ARG A 562 1.76 -19.61 -11.78
C ARG A 562 2.07 -19.98 -10.33
N ALA A 563 1.16 -19.65 -9.43
CA ALA A 563 1.20 -20.05 -8.04
C ALA A 563 0.32 -21.27 -7.78
N SER A 564 0.82 -22.23 -7.00
CA SER A 564 0.05 -23.29 -6.35
C SER A 564 0.18 -23.09 -4.86
N SER A 565 -0.92 -22.78 -4.19
CA SER A 565 -0.95 -22.50 -2.77
C SER A 565 -1.73 -23.55 -2.01
N TYR A 566 -1.23 -23.93 -0.82
CA TYR A 566 -1.82 -24.89 0.09
C TYR A 566 -1.87 -24.30 1.49
N GLU A 567 -2.97 -24.54 2.20
CA GLU A 567 -3.12 -24.16 3.59
C GLU A 567 -3.88 -25.20 4.38
N LEU A 568 -3.39 -25.49 5.59
CA LEU A 568 -4.11 -26.25 6.60
C LEU A 568 -4.21 -25.37 7.86
N ALA A 569 -5.43 -24.94 8.16
CA ALA A 569 -5.72 -24.10 9.30
C ALA A 569 -6.56 -24.83 10.35
N THR A 570 -6.26 -24.65 11.62
CA THR A 570 -7.12 -25.04 12.73
C THR A 570 -7.45 -23.79 13.56
N GLU A 571 -8.72 -23.62 13.88
CA GLU A 571 -9.23 -22.52 14.68
C GLU A 571 -9.93 -23.08 15.92
N HIS A 572 -9.55 -22.56 17.08
CA HIS A 572 -10.20 -22.84 18.34
C HIS A 572 -10.89 -21.57 18.84
N ARG A 573 -12.20 -21.62 18.97
CA ARG A 573 -13.02 -20.55 19.55
C ARG A 573 -13.24 -20.77 21.02
N THR A 574 -13.14 -19.68 21.77
CA THR A 574 -13.47 -19.61 23.18
C THR A 574 -14.65 -18.68 23.37
N ASP A 575 -15.18 -18.57 24.57
CA ASP A 575 -16.23 -17.59 24.90
C ASP A 575 -15.76 -16.15 24.72
N SER A 576 -14.44 -15.90 24.76
CA SER A 576 -13.83 -14.57 24.71
C SER A 576 -13.00 -14.31 23.46
N GLY A 577 -13.05 -15.19 22.42
CA GLY A 577 -12.30 -14.94 21.20
C GLY A 577 -11.86 -16.20 20.47
N PHE A 578 -10.67 -16.18 19.84
CA PHE A 578 -10.18 -17.34 19.09
C PHE A 578 -8.63 -17.43 19.06
N PHE A 579 -8.17 -18.65 18.78
CA PHE A 579 -6.80 -18.96 18.37
C PHE A 579 -6.83 -19.64 17.02
N ARG A 580 -5.92 -19.26 16.12
CA ARG A 580 -5.78 -19.93 14.81
C ARG A 580 -4.32 -20.30 14.58
N LEU A 581 -4.09 -21.53 14.13
CA LEU A 581 -2.80 -22.01 13.64
C LEU A 581 -2.97 -22.42 12.18
N SER A 582 -2.15 -21.85 11.30
CA SER A 582 -2.10 -22.16 9.88
C SER A 582 -0.74 -22.68 9.46
N LEU A 583 -0.70 -23.77 8.73
CA LEU A 583 0.45 -24.25 7.98
C LEU A 583 0.22 -23.92 6.52
N PHE A 584 1.17 -23.27 5.87
CA PHE A 584 1.02 -22.85 4.48
C PHE A 584 2.23 -23.17 3.62
N GLU A 585 1.97 -23.44 2.34
CA GLU A 585 2.99 -23.57 1.30
C GLU A 585 2.52 -22.88 0.03
N GLU A 586 3.42 -22.14 -0.61
CA GLU A 586 3.22 -21.54 -1.93
C GLU A 586 4.41 -21.91 -2.82
N ASP A 587 4.12 -22.50 -3.97
CA ASP A 587 5.09 -22.88 -5.01
C ASP A 587 4.76 -22.06 -6.27
N ILE A 588 5.69 -21.21 -6.70
CA ILE A 588 5.49 -20.36 -7.87
C ILE A 588 6.48 -20.77 -8.96
N THR A 589 5.95 -21.08 -10.13
CA THR A 589 6.72 -21.27 -11.35
C THR A 589 6.66 -20.03 -12.24
N SER A 590 7.77 -19.73 -12.92
CA SER A 590 7.94 -18.51 -13.73
C SER A 590 7.70 -17.23 -12.92
N ALA A 591 8.15 -17.19 -11.66
CA ALA A 591 7.92 -16.07 -10.74
C ALA A 591 8.42 -14.75 -11.34
N LEU A 592 7.55 -13.76 -11.41
CA LEU A 592 7.90 -12.41 -11.89
C LEU A 592 8.50 -11.61 -10.73
N LEU A 593 9.83 -11.52 -10.72
CA LEU A 593 10.56 -10.79 -9.70
C LEU A 593 11.30 -9.60 -10.32
N SER A 594 11.16 -8.45 -9.67
CA SER A 594 12.05 -7.32 -9.90
C SER A 594 13.40 -7.64 -9.28
N GLN A 595 14.45 -7.58 -10.08
CA GLN A 595 15.80 -7.91 -9.66
C GLN A 595 16.68 -6.68 -9.67
N SER A 596 17.55 -6.59 -8.67
CA SER A 596 18.71 -5.71 -8.69
C SER A 596 19.95 -6.60 -8.68
N ALA A 597 20.69 -6.62 -9.77
CA ALA A 597 21.93 -7.37 -9.90
C ALA A 597 22.92 -6.66 -10.80
N PRO A 598 24.24 -6.84 -10.61
CA PRO A 598 25.21 -6.38 -11.59
C PRO A 598 25.09 -7.24 -12.87
N LEU A 599 24.88 -6.59 -14.03
CA LEU A 599 24.88 -7.28 -15.34
C LEU A 599 26.29 -7.80 -15.73
N VAL A 600 27.32 -7.20 -15.14
CA VAL A 600 28.71 -7.62 -15.33
C VAL A 600 29.24 -8.09 -13.98
N PRO A 601 29.71 -9.33 -13.84
CA PRO A 601 30.30 -9.84 -12.59
C PRO A 601 31.41 -8.91 -12.08
N GLY A 602 31.32 -8.51 -10.79
CA GLY A 602 32.28 -7.59 -10.15
C GLY A 602 32.01 -6.11 -10.37
N SER A 603 30.96 -5.72 -11.12
CA SER A 603 30.53 -4.33 -11.26
C SER A 603 29.78 -3.88 -9.99
N SER A 604 30.05 -2.65 -9.54
CA SER A 604 29.25 -2.00 -8.48
C SER A 604 27.93 -1.40 -9.00
N THR A 605 27.75 -1.36 -10.33
CA THR A 605 26.53 -0.82 -10.96
C THR A 605 25.46 -1.91 -10.96
N LEU A 606 24.39 -1.67 -10.22
CA LEU A 606 23.23 -2.54 -10.18
C LEU A 606 22.22 -2.08 -11.24
N PHE A 607 21.67 -3.04 -11.96
CA PHE A 607 20.56 -2.82 -12.90
C PHE A 607 19.30 -3.42 -12.28
N SER A 608 18.19 -2.70 -12.39
CA SER A 608 16.88 -3.22 -12.02
C SER A 608 16.15 -3.66 -13.28
N TYR A 609 15.68 -4.90 -13.29
CA TYR A 609 14.91 -5.46 -14.41
C TYR A 609 13.97 -6.55 -13.88
N VAL A 610 12.91 -6.83 -14.62
CA VAL A 610 11.96 -7.89 -14.29
C VAL A 610 12.24 -9.09 -15.18
N GLN A 611 12.32 -10.26 -14.57
CA GLN A 611 12.42 -11.53 -15.30
C GLN A 611 11.59 -12.61 -14.66
N ASN A 612 11.30 -13.68 -15.41
CA ASN A 612 10.76 -14.90 -14.85
C ASN A 612 11.88 -15.70 -14.19
N VAL A 613 11.78 -15.90 -12.88
CA VAL A 613 12.56 -16.89 -12.11
C VAL A 613 11.86 -18.23 -12.22
N ASP A 614 12.59 -19.30 -12.56
CA ASP A 614 11.97 -20.56 -12.92
C ASP A 614 11.08 -21.14 -11.80
N ARG A 615 11.55 -21.11 -10.54
CA ARG A 615 10.77 -21.61 -9.41
C ARG A 615 11.17 -20.96 -8.09
N THR A 616 10.16 -20.50 -7.35
CA THR A 616 10.28 -20.05 -5.94
C THR A 616 9.33 -20.84 -5.06
N GLN A 617 9.65 -20.98 -3.78
CA GLN A 617 8.83 -21.70 -2.81
C GLN A 617 8.87 -20.98 -1.47
N VAL A 618 7.72 -20.80 -0.84
CA VAL A 618 7.57 -20.31 0.53
C VAL A 618 6.82 -21.36 1.34
N ARG A 619 7.33 -21.71 2.51
CA ARG A 619 6.66 -22.59 3.48
C ARG A 619 6.69 -21.93 4.84
N GLY A 620 5.61 -22.07 5.59
CA GLY A 620 5.58 -21.43 6.89
C GLY A 620 4.47 -21.88 7.81
N VAL A 621 4.52 -21.28 8.99
CA VAL A 621 3.50 -21.41 10.03
C VAL A 621 3.08 -20.02 10.48
N GLU A 622 1.78 -19.83 10.69
CA GLU A 622 1.19 -18.62 11.25
C GLU A 622 0.35 -18.99 12.46
N PHE A 623 0.51 -18.23 13.54
CA PHE A 623 -0.34 -18.27 14.72
C PHE A 623 -1.00 -16.92 14.90
N VAL A 624 -2.31 -16.90 15.15
CA VAL A 624 -3.11 -15.69 15.40
C VAL A 624 -3.91 -15.88 16.68
N ILE A 625 -3.95 -14.85 17.51
CA ILE A 625 -4.75 -14.77 18.72
C ILE A 625 -5.56 -13.48 18.73
N ASP A 626 -6.81 -13.57 19.14
CA ASP A 626 -7.67 -12.45 19.51
C ASP A 626 -8.55 -12.90 20.68
N GLN A 627 -8.28 -12.35 21.89
CA GLN A 627 -8.90 -12.76 23.13
C GLN A 627 -9.23 -11.56 23.97
N TYR A 628 -10.46 -11.54 24.50
CA TYR A 628 -10.97 -10.55 25.43
C TYR A 628 -10.94 -11.08 26.87
N ASP A 629 -10.90 -10.18 27.84
CA ASP A 629 -10.93 -10.47 29.27
C ASP A 629 -9.83 -11.43 29.71
N VAL A 630 -8.65 -11.29 29.11
CA VAL A 630 -7.48 -12.11 29.43
C VAL A 630 -6.91 -11.67 30.77
N LEU A 631 -6.74 -12.63 31.70
CA LEU A 631 -6.25 -12.43 33.08
C LEU A 631 -7.24 -11.63 33.98
N PHE A 632 -7.88 -10.58 33.49
CA PHE A 632 -8.85 -9.75 34.18
C PHE A 632 -9.80 -9.07 33.18
N PRO A 633 -11.03 -8.70 33.64
CA PRO A 633 -12.01 -8.03 32.77
C PRO A 633 -11.45 -6.75 32.15
N GLY A 634 -11.78 -6.51 30.88
CA GLY A 634 -11.38 -5.33 30.12
C GLY A 634 -10.02 -5.43 29.43
N LEU A 635 -9.21 -6.47 29.68
CA LEU A 635 -7.95 -6.66 28.96
C LEU A 635 -8.14 -7.52 27.70
N GLU A 636 -7.92 -6.93 26.55
CA GLU A 636 -7.88 -7.60 25.24
C GLU A 636 -6.45 -7.81 24.77
N LEU A 637 -6.16 -9.01 24.26
CA LEU A 637 -4.89 -9.32 23.60
C LEU A 637 -5.14 -9.77 22.17
N MET A 638 -4.57 -9.04 21.22
CA MET A 638 -4.46 -9.43 19.81
C MET A 638 -3.01 -9.70 19.46
N GLY A 639 -2.77 -10.68 18.60
CA GLY A 639 -1.43 -10.91 18.14
C GLY A 639 -1.34 -11.88 16.98
N SER A 640 -0.20 -11.82 16.29
CA SER A 640 0.15 -12.77 15.26
C SER A 640 1.64 -13.05 15.26
N PHE A 641 1.99 -14.27 14.91
CA PHE A 641 3.37 -14.72 14.72
C PHE A 641 3.44 -15.52 13.43
N THR A 642 4.37 -15.18 12.55
CA THR A 642 4.58 -15.86 11.27
C THR A 642 6.05 -16.25 11.14
N ALA A 643 6.32 -17.53 10.88
CA ALA A 643 7.63 -18.02 10.49
C ALA A 643 7.55 -18.57 9.08
N ALA A 644 8.41 -18.09 8.17
CA ALA A 644 8.40 -18.45 6.75
C ALA A 644 9.82 -18.71 6.23
N ASP A 645 10.01 -19.79 5.46
CA ASP A 645 11.23 -20.07 4.68
C ASP A 645 10.90 -19.89 3.19
N GLY A 646 11.22 -18.70 2.65
CA GLY A 646 11.05 -18.36 1.24
C GLY A 646 12.36 -18.53 0.47
N ARG A 647 12.40 -19.44 -0.53
CA ARG A 647 13.60 -19.75 -1.29
C ARG A 647 13.38 -19.75 -2.79
N ILE A 648 14.41 -19.31 -3.52
CA ILE A 648 14.54 -19.53 -4.95
C ILE A 648 15.03 -20.97 -5.13
N ARG A 649 14.22 -21.82 -5.76
CA ARG A 649 14.51 -23.25 -5.94
C ARG A 649 15.18 -23.53 -7.26
N GLN A 650 14.89 -22.73 -8.29
CA GLN A 650 15.50 -22.86 -9.61
C GLN A 650 15.53 -21.50 -10.30
N ASP A 651 16.66 -21.18 -10.92
CA ASP A 651 16.84 -20.02 -11.80
C ASP A 651 17.96 -20.34 -12.80
N ASN A 652 17.60 -20.72 -14.03
CA ASN A 652 18.54 -21.07 -15.08
C ASN A 652 19.23 -19.84 -15.68
N ALA A 653 18.59 -18.67 -15.59
CA ALA A 653 19.13 -17.40 -16.08
C ALA A 653 20.17 -16.82 -15.10
N PHE A 654 20.00 -17.06 -13.78
CA PHE A 654 20.88 -16.53 -12.75
C PHE A 654 21.14 -17.56 -11.63
N ALA A 655 22.02 -18.52 -11.90
CA ALA A 655 22.30 -19.64 -11.00
C ALA A 655 22.76 -19.23 -9.59
N ALA A 656 23.37 -18.04 -9.42
CA ALA A 656 23.77 -17.51 -8.11
C ALA A 656 22.59 -17.24 -7.17
N ALA A 657 21.38 -17.12 -7.68
CA ALA A 657 20.16 -16.93 -6.90
C ALA A 657 19.62 -18.25 -6.31
N VAL A 658 20.01 -19.39 -6.84
CA VAL A 658 19.47 -20.70 -6.39
C VAL A 658 19.85 -20.98 -4.93
N GLY A 659 18.84 -21.35 -4.13
CA GLY A 659 18.96 -21.56 -2.69
C GLY A 659 18.94 -20.29 -1.84
N LYS A 660 18.94 -19.12 -2.45
CA LYS A 660 18.87 -17.82 -1.76
C LYS A 660 17.46 -17.52 -1.28
N PHE A 661 17.35 -16.57 -0.33
CA PHE A 661 16.06 -16.08 0.14
C PHE A 661 15.38 -15.21 -0.91
N ILE A 662 14.07 -15.32 -1.01
CA ILE A 662 13.26 -14.45 -1.86
C ILE A 662 13.37 -13.00 -1.30
N PRO A 663 13.68 -12.00 -2.12
CA PRO A 663 13.75 -10.61 -1.69
C PRO A 663 12.47 -10.12 -1.01
N GLY A 664 12.62 -9.41 0.11
CA GLY A 664 11.52 -8.78 0.82
C GLY A 664 10.63 -9.69 1.65
N VAL A 665 10.87 -11.02 1.67
CA VAL A 665 10.12 -11.97 2.52
C VAL A 665 10.89 -12.20 3.83
N PRO A 666 10.38 -11.75 4.99
CA PRO A 666 11.03 -11.95 6.28
C PRO A 666 10.86 -13.40 6.76
N LYS A 667 11.88 -13.91 7.50
CA LYS A 667 11.80 -15.23 8.10
C LYS A 667 10.85 -15.28 9.29
N LEU A 668 10.89 -14.25 10.12
CA LEU A 668 10.03 -14.10 11.28
C LEU A 668 9.35 -12.74 11.24
N LYS A 669 8.09 -12.73 11.58
CA LYS A 669 7.27 -11.54 11.78
C LYS A 669 6.35 -11.76 12.97
N ALA A 670 6.16 -10.75 13.81
CA ALA A 670 5.23 -10.79 14.92
C ALA A 670 4.58 -9.41 15.14
N ASN A 671 3.31 -9.44 15.48
CA ASN A 671 2.56 -8.28 15.91
C ASN A 671 1.85 -8.62 17.23
N ALA A 672 1.76 -7.64 18.13
CA ALA A 672 0.99 -7.79 19.37
C ALA A 672 0.34 -6.44 19.72
N LEU A 673 -0.89 -6.48 20.19
CA LEU A 673 -1.63 -5.38 20.80
C LEU A 673 -2.22 -5.85 22.11
N ALA A 674 -2.05 -5.06 23.17
CA ALA A 674 -2.73 -5.23 24.43
C ALA A 674 -3.54 -3.95 24.71
N THR A 675 -4.87 -4.09 24.80
CA THR A 675 -5.77 -2.98 25.07
C THR A 675 -6.50 -3.23 26.38
N TYR A 676 -6.35 -2.31 27.32
CA TYR A 676 -7.09 -2.33 28.58
C TYR A 676 -8.15 -1.23 28.60
N ARG A 677 -9.40 -1.65 28.78
CA ARG A 677 -10.55 -0.74 28.88
C ARG A 677 -10.98 -0.60 30.34
N LEU A 678 -11.06 0.65 30.77
CA LEU A 678 -11.50 1.02 32.11
C LEU A 678 -12.44 2.22 32.02
N ASP A 679 -13.72 2.00 32.24
CA ASP A 679 -14.77 3.01 32.07
C ASP A 679 -14.70 3.66 30.67
N ASP A 680 -14.52 4.98 30.62
CA ASP A 680 -14.41 5.75 29.37
C ASP A 680 -12.98 5.78 28.78
N TRP A 681 -12.02 5.08 29.39
CA TRP A 681 -10.63 5.03 28.95
C TRP A 681 -10.31 3.73 28.23
N ALA A 682 -9.52 3.83 27.15
CA ALA A 682 -8.86 2.71 26.52
C ALA A 682 -7.33 2.99 26.45
N PHE A 683 -6.55 2.06 26.96
CA PHE A 683 -5.09 2.11 26.99
C PHE A 683 -4.55 0.99 26.09
N THR A 684 -3.86 1.31 25.03
CA THR A 684 -3.29 0.32 24.11
C THR A 684 -1.77 0.41 24.07
N LEU A 685 -1.13 -0.74 24.15
CA LEU A 685 0.30 -0.91 23.90
C LEU A 685 0.47 -1.92 22.76
N GLY A 686 1.21 -1.53 21.73
CA GLY A 686 1.49 -2.33 20.57
C GLY A 686 2.98 -2.63 20.39
N ALA A 687 3.29 -3.74 19.73
CA ALA A 687 4.64 -4.07 19.30
C ALA A 687 4.61 -4.75 17.93
N ARG A 688 5.57 -4.39 17.07
CA ARG A 688 5.75 -4.96 15.72
C ARG A 688 7.19 -5.35 15.53
N TYR A 689 7.40 -6.60 15.14
CA TYR A 689 8.71 -7.18 14.85
C TYR A 689 8.74 -7.72 13.43
N SER A 690 9.84 -7.53 12.74
CA SER A 690 10.20 -8.22 11.51
C SER A 690 11.68 -8.48 11.45
N ASP A 691 12.05 -9.68 11.00
CA ASP A 691 13.43 -9.98 10.63
C ASP A 691 13.89 -9.12 9.46
N ARG A 692 15.21 -8.98 9.32
CA ARG A 692 15.80 -8.40 8.11
C ARG A 692 15.39 -9.19 6.87
N THR A 693 15.32 -8.50 5.75
CA THR A 693 15.16 -9.12 4.43
C THR A 693 16.31 -8.75 3.49
N PHE A 694 16.32 -9.31 2.31
CA PHE A 694 17.27 -8.98 1.24
C PHE A 694 16.57 -8.19 0.15
N GLY A 695 17.28 -7.23 -0.46
CA GLY A 695 16.79 -6.48 -1.62
C GLY A 695 17.38 -6.98 -2.94
N THR A 696 18.41 -7.85 -2.91
CA THR A 696 19.02 -8.48 -4.08
C THR A 696 18.63 -9.95 -4.18
N ILE A 697 18.47 -10.43 -5.43
CA ILE A 697 18.02 -11.80 -5.67
C ILE A 697 19.06 -12.86 -5.24
N ASP A 698 20.34 -12.53 -5.27
CA ASP A 698 21.46 -13.37 -4.86
C ASP A 698 21.85 -13.17 -3.38
N ASN A 699 21.12 -12.33 -2.65
CA ASN A 699 21.39 -11.92 -1.27
C ASN A 699 22.78 -11.29 -1.07
N SER A 700 23.29 -10.58 -2.09
CA SER A 700 24.58 -9.91 -2.05
C SER A 700 24.58 -8.57 -1.29
N ASP A 701 23.49 -8.26 -0.58
CA ASP A 701 23.29 -7.09 0.27
C ASP A 701 23.30 -7.43 1.77
N PRO A 702 24.49 -7.78 2.36
CA PRO A 702 24.58 -8.23 3.73
C PRO A 702 24.39 -7.11 4.78
N VAL A 703 24.60 -5.85 4.42
CA VAL A 703 24.46 -4.69 5.34
C VAL A 703 23.02 -4.19 5.26
N SER A 704 22.21 -4.50 6.28
CA SER A 704 20.79 -4.17 6.28
C SER A 704 20.49 -2.82 6.92
N GLN A 705 21.30 -2.41 7.94
CA GLN A 705 21.09 -1.20 8.72
C GLN A 705 21.85 -0.01 8.07
N THR A 706 21.56 0.25 6.82
CA THR A 706 22.09 1.37 6.03
C THR A 706 21.07 1.82 5.00
N TYR A 707 21.27 2.99 4.41
CA TYR A 707 20.42 3.47 3.33
C TYR A 707 20.35 2.46 2.17
N GLN A 708 19.15 2.20 1.66
CA GLN A 708 18.78 1.14 0.70
C GLN A 708 18.92 -0.30 1.24
N GLY A 709 19.22 -0.49 2.50
CA GLY A 709 19.15 -1.79 3.17
C GLY A 709 17.74 -2.14 3.65
N PHE A 710 17.54 -3.38 4.07
CA PHE A 710 16.27 -3.86 4.62
C PHE A 710 16.52 -4.46 6.00
N ALA A 711 16.49 -3.61 7.01
CA ALA A 711 16.78 -3.95 8.39
C ALA A 711 15.67 -4.76 9.05
N GLY A 712 16.03 -5.61 10.01
CA GLY A 712 15.09 -6.09 10.99
C GLY A 712 14.74 -4.98 11.97
N TYR A 713 13.53 -4.98 12.52
CA TYR A 713 13.07 -3.98 13.47
C TYR A 713 12.18 -4.56 14.57
N LEU A 714 12.22 -3.92 15.73
CA LEU A 714 11.24 -4.05 16.80
C LEU A 714 10.82 -2.62 17.19
N VAL A 715 9.57 -2.27 16.91
CA VAL A 715 8.99 -1.00 17.27
C VAL A 715 7.80 -1.21 18.20
N ALA A 716 7.68 -0.34 19.19
CA ALA A 716 6.56 -0.30 20.11
C ALA A 716 5.72 0.95 19.83
N ASP A 717 4.41 0.83 19.92
CA ASP A 717 3.47 1.93 19.76
C ASP A 717 2.57 1.98 21.02
N ALA A 718 2.07 3.17 21.36
CA ALA A 718 1.15 3.34 22.47
C ALA A 718 0.02 4.29 22.09
N ARG A 719 -1.17 4.08 22.67
CA ARG A 719 -2.32 4.97 22.47
C ARG A 719 -3.17 4.99 23.75
N VAL A 720 -3.65 6.15 24.11
CA VAL A 720 -4.66 6.36 25.13
C VAL A 720 -5.82 7.10 24.48
N ARG A 721 -7.01 6.56 24.61
CA ARG A 721 -8.25 7.18 24.15
C ARG A 721 -9.15 7.44 25.34
N TYR A 722 -9.81 8.59 25.37
CA TYR A 722 -10.80 8.98 26.37
C TYR A 722 -12.10 9.38 25.68
N LYS A 723 -13.18 8.72 26.06
CA LYS A 723 -14.54 9.04 25.63
C LYS A 723 -15.10 10.13 26.55
N ILE A 724 -15.17 11.38 26.05
CA ILE A 724 -15.70 12.51 26.82
C ILE A 724 -17.21 12.35 27.02
N ASN A 725 -17.91 11.93 25.96
CA ASN A 725 -19.33 11.59 25.95
C ASN A 725 -19.65 10.75 24.70
N GLU A 726 -20.93 10.56 24.38
CA GLU A 726 -21.34 9.74 23.22
C GLU A 726 -20.86 10.28 21.86
N ASN A 727 -20.69 11.60 21.77
CA ASN A 727 -20.32 12.27 20.52
C ASN A 727 -18.83 12.59 20.43
N TRP A 728 -18.16 12.83 21.55
CA TRP A 728 -16.78 13.32 21.58
C TRP A 728 -15.82 12.32 22.17
N ASN A 729 -14.70 12.11 21.48
CA ASN A 729 -13.56 11.42 22.04
C ASN A 729 -12.24 12.13 21.67
N VAL A 730 -11.24 11.94 22.50
CA VAL A 730 -9.88 12.45 22.29
C VAL A 730 -8.89 11.32 22.46
N SER A 731 -7.79 11.39 21.76
CA SER A 731 -6.72 10.40 21.91
C SER A 731 -5.34 11.05 21.86
N LEU A 732 -4.41 10.41 22.55
CA LEU A 732 -2.98 10.71 22.51
C LEU A 732 -2.25 9.39 22.27
N GLY A 733 -1.41 9.38 21.23
CA GLY A 733 -0.63 8.22 20.86
C GLY A 733 0.84 8.55 20.61
N VAL A 734 1.64 7.50 20.59
CA VAL A 734 3.05 7.57 20.23
C VAL A 734 3.35 6.39 19.32
N ASP A 735 3.72 6.65 18.08
CA ASP A 735 4.31 5.65 17.20
C ASP A 735 5.82 5.59 17.41
N ASN A 736 6.39 4.37 17.31
CA ASN A 736 7.80 4.10 17.56
C ASN A 736 8.27 4.65 18.94
N LEU A 737 7.58 4.27 19.99
CA LEU A 737 7.83 4.70 21.37
C LEU A 737 9.29 4.50 21.81
N ASN A 738 9.92 3.40 21.39
CA ASN A 738 11.32 3.07 21.68
C ASN A 738 12.34 3.81 20.79
N ASN A 739 11.87 4.67 19.89
CA ASN A 739 12.68 5.48 18.95
C ASN A 739 13.69 4.64 18.16
N TYR A 740 13.29 3.46 17.70
CA TYR A 740 14.15 2.56 16.93
C TYR A 740 14.40 3.13 15.53
N LYS A 741 15.65 3.28 15.15
CA LYS A 741 16.07 3.80 13.83
C LYS A 741 16.35 2.62 12.91
N TYR A 742 15.68 2.56 11.77
CA TYR A 742 15.84 1.47 10.81
C TYR A 742 15.56 1.89 9.37
N PHE A 743 15.97 1.04 8.45
CA PHE A 743 15.78 1.21 7.01
C PHE A 743 14.97 0.06 6.44
N LEU A 744 13.95 0.38 5.64
CA LEU A 744 13.33 -0.52 4.68
C LEU A 744 13.46 0.12 3.30
N PHE A 745 14.68 0.11 2.75
CA PHE A 745 15.20 0.89 1.64
C PHE A 745 15.37 2.38 1.98
N HIS A 746 14.34 3.03 2.48
CA HIS A 746 14.32 4.41 2.97
C HIS A 746 14.51 4.43 4.50
N PRO A 747 14.99 5.53 5.10
CA PRO A 747 14.90 5.71 6.54
C PRO A 747 13.43 5.80 6.97
N PHE A 748 13.09 5.13 8.06
CA PHE A 748 11.73 5.08 8.58
C PHE A 748 11.49 6.11 9.69
N PRO A 749 10.20 6.47 9.94
CA PRO A 749 9.84 7.46 10.96
C PRO A 749 10.39 7.08 12.33
N GLN A 750 11.01 8.08 12.99
CA GLN A 750 11.40 8.00 14.39
C GLN A 750 10.18 8.27 15.27
N ARG A 751 10.37 8.37 16.58
CA ARG A 751 9.26 8.56 17.51
C ARG A 751 8.37 9.73 17.08
N THR A 752 7.08 9.44 16.95
CA THR A 752 6.06 10.40 16.52
C THR A 752 4.94 10.44 17.54
N VAL A 753 4.63 11.63 18.06
CA VAL A 753 3.47 11.84 18.93
C VAL A 753 2.27 12.21 18.07
N VAL A 754 1.12 11.58 18.31
CA VAL A 754 -0.13 11.78 17.56
C VAL A 754 -1.22 12.21 18.53
N MET A 755 -1.97 13.23 18.18
CA MET A 755 -3.16 13.69 18.92
C MET A 755 -4.35 13.70 17.96
N GLU A 756 -5.52 13.33 18.46
CA GLU A 756 -6.75 13.31 17.68
C GLU A 756 -7.91 13.80 18.56
N VAL A 757 -8.79 14.57 17.96
CA VAL A 757 -10.10 14.96 18.51
C VAL A 757 -11.14 14.56 17.49
N HIS A 758 -12.08 13.74 17.91
CA HIS A 758 -13.14 13.20 17.07
C HIS A 758 -14.51 13.56 17.60
N TYR A 759 -15.38 14.00 16.72
CA TYR A 759 -16.81 14.23 16.95
C TYR A 759 -17.61 13.40 15.96
N ALA A 760 -18.66 12.74 16.44
CA ALA A 760 -19.65 12.06 15.61
C ALA A 760 -21.04 12.17 16.23
N GLN A 761 -22.08 12.35 15.37
CA GLN A 761 -23.49 12.42 15.76
C GLN A 761 -24.33 11.55 14.85
#